data_8588d03f5da14b0bf5b00108b291fa42
#
_entry.id   8588d03f5da14b0bf5b00108b291fa42
#
_cell.length_a   1.000
_cell.length_b   1.000
_cell.length_c   1.000
_cell.angle_alpha   90.00
_cell.angle_beta   90.00
_cell.angle_gamma   90.00
#
_symmetry.space_group_name_H-M   'P 1'
#
loop_
_entity.id
_entity.type
_entity.pdbx_description
1 polymer ?
#
loop_
_entity_poly.entity_id
_entity_poly.type
_entity_poly.pdbx_seq_one_letter_code
_entity_poly.pdbx_strand_id
1 'polypeptide(L)'
;MNKEIEKTLMNGDYESAYRLIQEYRSQKYDYDTFSYLSYYYTGIGKYDKAYDVSCEAVDINPFSIDSCYNLASAAWQLEKYDEAYKYLLRVHYLQEYYKNYVVDNDLVKTQIEELEAIAANDEELSEKYAAIKEQEVYSERNPYKSANTPIVGQFMHGCDGRINYVASTSRWYESYYNKDCNRDAYRAKCELFPLAKVSNVYKADISEKSLMPVCINYRMDGENGAIADAADISKTTYMEPAYLKYSYIPVDKPTTFVAASEAVFAKPIPLNNSNGRRKRLVMSIFADSFNYRIIKEKGLDKLMPETAAFFEKGIVFDNFYSGSEWTLPSIATYWTGKHSSKHMNLDEKYLIDFMKDEKVLAEYFHDEGYVTAKIGGNDAVTPVSGYNRGIDRFLYQYISQGYTAKDVVTDVIEHMRTFAGDDQYLWVDFVDLHDISGGFMRSIGVQAQMPLECRMFDNDVKTTVKQTYSENRKYIFEQELREFDFHLGRLFKYIEDNYSDDEIVISLFSDHGAAFMIDNGEPFVSWQRMNVPMMIRGTGGIRGVCDEVVESADYAAMMCALAGIKYDYTGTDANLPKVLGGTREREYALSQSLFVGDLYSGALHGRDFHYYFKSAKPVQPEFRIDISKAEDYIADDRGEIIDDDDRRLKYRERLLSEIKHLIKK
;
A
#
# COMPACT_ATOMS: atom_id res chain seq x y z
N MET A 1 -6.67 -15.60 -34.10
CA MET A 1 -7.96 -14.97 -33.72
C MET A 1 -7.76 -13.47 -33.50
N ASN A 2 -6.91 -13.00 -32.57
CA ASN A 2 -6.73 -11.55 -32.28
C ASN A 2 -6.42 -10.73 -33.55
N LYS A 3 -5.41 -11.12 -34.33
CA LYS A 3 -5.06 -10.44 -35.61
C LYS A 3 -6.21 -10.39 -36.62
N GLU A 4 -7.10 -11.36 -36.57
CA GLU A 4 -8.26 -11.44 -37.47
C GLU A 4 -9.37 -10.52 -36.97
N ILE A 5 -9.59 -10.45 -35.64
CA ILE A 5 -10.51 -9.49 -35.02
C ILE A 5 -10.04 -8.05 -35.32
N GLU A 6 -8.78 -7.74 -35.05
CA GLU A 6 -8.18 -6.44 -35.32
C GLU A 6 -8.36 -6.04 -36.78
N LYS A 7 -8.03 -6.93 -37.68
CA LYS A 7 -8.18 -6.71 -39.13
C LYS A 7 -9.62 -6.44 -39.56
N THR A 8 -10.58 -7.21 -39.04
CA THR A 8 -12.02 -7.01 -39.37
C THR A 8 -12.54 -5.69 -38.81
N LEU A 9 -12.14 -5.33 -37.58
CA LEU A 9 -12.49 -4.05 -36.97
C LEU A 9 -11.92 -2.87 -37.77
N MET A 10 -10.63 -2.91 -38.12
CA MET A 10 -9.98 -1.86 -38.95
C MET A 10 -10.59 -1.71 -40.34
N ASN A 11 -11.10 -2.80 -40.90
CA ASN A 11 -11.77 -2.76 -42.21
C ASN A 11 -13.23 -2.31 -42.15
N GLY A 12 -13.79 -2.05 -40.93
CA GLY A 12 -15.18 -1.67 -40.74
C GLY A 12 -16.19 -2.83 -40.94
N ASP A 13 -15.71 -4.09 -41.01
CA ASP A 13 -16.57 -5.28 -41.07
C ASP A 13 -17.03 -5.66 -39.66
N TYR A 14 -17.92 -4.83 -39.11
CA TYR A 14 -18.40 -4.97 -37.74
C TYR A 14 -19.22 -6.24 -37.51
N GLU A 15 -19.88 -6.80 -38.52
CA GLU A 15 -20.65 -8.03 -38.38
C GLU A 15 -19.74 -9.23 -38.18
N SER A 16 -18.72 -9.37 -39.02
CA SER A 16 -17.69 -10.42 -38.86
C SER A 16 -16.88 -10.24 -37.58
N ALA A 17 -16.50 -8.99 -37.25
CA ALA A 17 -15.77 -8.66 -36.05
C ALA A 17 -16.55 -9.10 -34.80
N TYR A 18 -17.83 -8.75 -34.69
CA TYR A 18 -18.66 -9.13 -33.53
C TYR A 18 -18.73 -10.63 -33.33
N ARG A 19 -18.91 -11.40 -34.40
CA ARG A 19 -18.94 -12.88 -34.34
C ARG A 19 -17.61 -13.43 -33.82
N LEU A 20 -16.48 -12.96 -34.33
CA LEU A 20 -15.15 -13.35 -33.88
C LEU A 20 -14.89 -12.95 -32.42
N ILE A 21 -15.35 -11.79 -32.01
CA ILE A 21 -15.24 -11.34 -30.61
C ILE A 21 -16.06 -12.24 -29.68
N GLN A 22 -17.28 -12.65 -30.06
CA GLN A 22 -18.10 -13.57 -29.27
C GLN A 22 -17.44 -14.96 -29.17
N GLU A 23 -16.83 -15.44 -30.24
CA GLU A 23 -16.07 -16.69 -30.22
C GLU A 23 -14.85 -16.59 -29.28
N TYR A 24 -14.12 -15.48 -29.36
CA TYR A 24 -12.99 -15.21 -28.47
C TYR A 24 -13.45 -15.13 -27.00
N ARG A 25 -14.51 -14.37 -26.72
CA ARG A 25 -15.11 -14.23 -25.38
C ARG A 25 -15.54 -15.55 -24.76
N SER A 26 -16.03 -16.49 -25.57
CA SER A 26 -16.42 -17.83 -25.08
C SER A 26 -15.24 -18.64 -24.53
N GLN A 27 -14.02 -18.29 -24.93
CA GLN A 27 -12.79 -18.96 -24.55
C GLN A 27 -11.98 -18.18 -23.50
N LYS A 28 -12.20 -16.86 -23.41
CA LYS A 28 -11.41 -15.95 -22.57
C LYS A 28 -12.22 -14.80 -22.00
N TYR A 29 -11.95 -14.51 -20.74
CA TYR A 29 -12.41 -13.31 -20.08
C TYR A 29 -11.17 -12.48 -19.67
N ASP A 30 -10.79 -11.55 -20.54
CA ASP A 30 -9.63 -10.68 -20.38
C ASP A 30 -9.93 -9.27 -20.90
N TYR A 31 -9.03 -8.33 -20.64
CA TYR A 31 -9.22 -6.95 -21.08
C TYR A 31 -9.18 -6.78 -22.60
N ASP A 32 -8.53 -7.68 -23.36
CA ASP A 32 -8.57 -7.67 -24.83
C ASP A 32 -10.00 -7.88 -25.34
N THR A 33 -10.78 -8.77 -24.69
CA THR A 33 -12.19 -8.98 -25.03
C THR A 33 -12.98 -7.69 -24.95
N PHE A 34 -12.83 -6.95 -23.85
CA PHE A 34 -13.56 -5.71 -23.63
C PHE A 34 -13.03 -4.58 -24.50
N SER A 35 -11.72 -4.52 -24.78
CA SER A 35 -11.11 -3.57 -25.69
C SER A 35 -11.65 -3.73 -27.11
N TYR A 36 -11.73 -4.97 -27.62
CA TYR A 36 -12.37 -5.25 -28.91
C TYR A 36 -13.85 -4.88 -28.96
N LEU A 37 -14.59 -5.19 -27.90
CA LEU A 37 -16.00 -4.80 -27.80
C LEU A 37 -16.17 -3.29 -27.79
N SER A 38 -15.30 -2.56 -27.11
CA SER A 38 -15.32 -1.10 -27.09
C SER A 38 -15.11 -0.52 -28.49
N TYR A 39 -14.07 -1.00 -29.19
CA TYR A 39 -13.83 -0.57 -30.57
C TYR A 39 -15.01 -0.87 -31.48
N TYR A 40 -15.60 -2.07 -31.36
CA TYR A 40 -16.81 -2.46 -32.10
C TYR A 40 -17.99 -1.52 -31.81
N TYR A 41 -18.31 -1.26 -30.51
CA TYR A 41 -19.42 -0.40 -30.15
C TYR A 41 -19.21 1.05 -30.58
N THR A 42 -17.99 1.55 -30.51
CA THR A 42 -17.63 2.88 -31.01
C THR A 42 -17.87 2.95 -32.53
N GLY A 43 -17.44 1.94 -33.28
CA GLY A 43 -17.60 1.87 -34.73
C GLY A 43 -19.04 1.84 -35.21
N ILE A 44 -19.96 1.30 -34.40
CA ILE A 44 -21.42 1.29 -34.70
C ILE A 44 -22.19 2.41 -33.98
N GLY A 45 -21.50 3.39 -33.38
CA GLY A 45 -22.09 4.57 -32.75
C GLY A 45 -22.83 4.30 -31.44
N LYS A 46 -22.55 3.20 -30.73
CA LYS A 46 -23.14 2.86 -29.43
C LYS A 46 -22.20 3.23 -28.29
N TYR A 47 -21.99 4.52 -28.09
CA TYR A 47 -20.98 5.05 -27.17
C TYR A 47 -21.22 4.68 -25.70
N ASP A 48 -22.48 4.60 -25.23
CA ASP A 48 -22.79 4.11 -23.86
C ASP A 48 -22.21 2.73 -23.62
N LYS A 49 -22.43 1.80 -24.57
CA LYS A 49 -21.92 0.45 -24.46
C LYS A 49 -20.39 0.38 -24.61
N ALA A 50 -19.81 1.22 -25.47
CA ALA A 50 -18.38 1.34 -25.62
C ALA A 50 -17.75 1.79 -24.28
N TYR A 51 -18.37 2.76 -23.62
CA TYR A 51 -17.93 3.26 -22.32
C TYR A 51 -17.98 2.16 -21.24
N ASP A 52 -19.14 1.47 -21.08
CA ASP A 52 -19.29 0.42 -20.08
C ASP A 52 -18.22 -0.69 -20.22
N VAL A 53 -18.03 -1.21 -21.43
CA VAL A 53 -17.04 -2.27 -21.66
C VAL A 53 -15.60 -1.78 -21.55
N SER A 54 -15.34 -0.48 -21.81
CA SER A 54 -14.02 0.11 -21.60
C SER A 54 -13.70 0.28 -20.12
N CYS A 55 -14.69 0.61 -19.29
CA CYS A 55 -14.52 0.61 -17.84
C CYS A 55 -14.09 -0.77 -17.35
N GLU A 56 -14.78 -1.85 -17.77
CA GLU A 56 -14.40 -3.21 -17.40
C GLU A 56 -12.99 -3.58 -17.89
N ALA A 57 -12.59 -3.14 -19.09
CA ALA A 57 -11.24 -3.38 -19.60
C ALA A 57 -10.16 -2.71 -18.74
N VAL A 58 -10.39 -1.46 -18.35
CA VAL A 58 -9.46 -0.67 -17.51
C VAL A 58 -9.43 -1.21 -16.08
N ASP A 59 -10.57 -1.68 -15.54
CA ASP A 59 -10.62 -2.30 -14.21
C ASP A 59 -9.80 -3.62 -14.17
N ILE A 60 -9.81 -4.38 -15.26
CA ILE A 60 -9.00 -5.61 -15.37
C ILE A 60 -7.51 -5.29 -15.51
N ASN A 61 -7.17 -4.31 -16.36
CA ASN A 61 -5.79 -3.86 -16.56
C ASN A 61 -5.70 -2.34 -16.74
N PRO A 62 -5.48 -1.60 -15.67
CA PRO A 62 -5.40 -0.14 -15.70
C PRO A 62 -4.16 0.41 -16.38
N PHE A 63 -3.20 -0.45 -16.78
CA PHE A 63 -1.99 -0.10 -17.56
C PHE A 63 -2.14 -0.35 -19.06
N SER A 64 -3.29 -0.87 -19.50
CA SER A 64 -3.54 -1.10 -20.93
C SER A 64 -3.78 0.24 -21.63
N ILE A 65 -2.82 0.62 -22.50
CA ILE A 65 -2.87 1.86 -23.27
C ILE A 65 -4.10 1.89 -24.18
N ASP A 66 -4.37 0.78 -24.89
CA ASP A 66 -5.54 0.65 -25.77
C ASP A 66 -6.85 0.79 -25.01
N SER A 67 -6.97 0.12 -23.86
CA SER A 67 -8.20 0.18 -23.03
C SER A 67 -8.42 1.57 -22.47
N CYS A 68 -7.36 2.24 -21.99
CA CYS A 68 -7.45 3.62 -21.50
C CYS A 68 -7.85 4.59 -22.63
N TYR A 69 -7.29 4.42 -23.85
CA TYR A 69 -7.65 5.27 -24.99
C TYR A 69 -9.10 5.04 -25.44
N ASN A 70 -9.54 3.78 -25.49
CA ASN A 70 -10.92 3.45 -25.82
C ASN A 70 -11.90 4.07 -24.82
N LEU A 71 -11.56 4.03 -23.54
CA LEU A 71 -12.39 4.66 -22.48
C LEU A 71 -12.42 6.18 -22.64
N ALA A 72 -11.26 6.79 -22.87
CA ALA A 72 -11.16 8.23 -23.12
C ALA A 72 -12.01 8.65 -24.34
N SER A 73 -11.93 7.89 -25.43
CA SER A 73 -12.70 8.16 -26.67
C SER A 73 -14.20 8.02 -26.44
N ALA A 74 -14.65 6.99 -25.73
CA ALA A 74 -16.04 6.78 -25.43
C ALA A 74 -16.58 7.86 -24.47
N ALA A 75 -15.80 8.22 -23.43
CA ALA A 75 -16.12 9.28 -22.49
C ALA A 75 -16.25 10.64 -23.21
N TRP A 76 -15.36 10.95 -24.17
CA TRP A 76 -15.43 12.16 -25.00
C TRP A 76 -16.75 12.23 -25.77
N GLN A 77 -17.16 11.14 -26.43
CA GLN A 77 -18.42 11.10 -27.19
C GLN A 77 -19.67 11.24 -26.31
N LEU A 78 -19.55 10.92 -25.04
CA LEU A 78 -20.62 11.06 -24.03
C LEU A 78 -20.53 12.39 -23.27
N GLU A 79 -19.68 13.32 -23.70
CA GLU A 79 -19.45 14.62 -23.06
C GLU A 79 -18.95 14.51 -21.59
N LYS A 80 -18.38 13.36 -21.21
CA LYS A 80 -17.74 13.12 -19.90
C LYS A 80 -16.29 13.59 -19.96
N TYR A 81 -16.08 14.88 -20.14
CA TYR A 81 -14.78 15.47 -20.45
C TYR A 81 -13.73 15.26 -19.36
N ASP A 82 -14.12 15.21 -18.09
CA ASP A 82 -13.20 14.97 -17.00
C ASP A 82 -12.57 13.58 -17.07
N GLU A 83 -13.39 12.57 -17.38
CA GLU A 83 -12.92 11.21 -17.55
C GLU A 83 -12.09 11.06 -18.83
N ALA A 84 -12.53 11.70 -19.91
CA ALA A 84 -11.74 11.74 -21.15
C ALA A 84 -10.36 12.34 -20.90
N TYR A 85 -10.28 13.46 -20.20
CA TYR A 85 -9.01 14.11 -19.84
C TYR A 85 -8.13 13.20 -18.99
N LYS A 86 -8.71 12.60 -17.92
CA LYS A 86 -8.00 11.65 -17.05
C LYS A 86 -7.33 10.53 -17.83
N TYR A 87 -8.08 9.86 -18.69
CA TYR A 87 -7.56 8.68 -19.38
C TYR A 87 -6.67 9.03 -20.56
N LEU A 88 -6.83 10.19 -21.21
CA LEU A 88 -5.86 10.70 -22.17
C LEU A 88 -4.49 11.00 -21.53
N LEU A 89 -4.49 11.61 -20.35
CA LEU A 89 -3.27 11.81 -19.56
C LEU A 89 -2.61 10.47 -19.22
N ARG A 90 -3.40 9.48 -18.77
CA ARG A 90 -2.89 8.13 -18.47
C ARG A 90 -2.24 7.51 -19.71
N VAL A 91 -2.90 7.55 -20.86
CA VAL A 91 -2.33 7.09 -22.14
C VAL A 91 -1.01 7.77 -22.42
N HIS A 92 -0.97 9.10 -22.37
CA HIS A 92 0.24 9.88 -22.65
C HIS A 92 1.39 9.46 -21.72
N TYR A 93 1.16 9.41 -20.40
CA TYR A 93 2.22 9.08 -19.44
C TYR A 93 2.66 7.62 -19.51
N LEU A 94 1.75 6.67 -19.73
CA LEU A 94 2.10 5.27 -19.92
C LEU A 94 2.96 5.08 -21.18
N GLN A 95 2.60 5.73 -22.30
CA GLN A 95 3.40 5.68 -23.52
C GLN A 95 4.81 6.25 -23.30
N GLU A 96 4.91 7.41 -22.66
CA GLU A 96 6.22 8.04 -22.39
C GLU A 96 7.06 7.22 -21.41
N TYR A 97 6.45 6.65 -20.39
CA TYR A 97 7.17 5.87 -19.39
C TYR A 97 7.70 4.55 -19.93
N TYR A 98 6.85 3.78 -20.62
CA TYR A 98 7.23 2.47 -21.18
C TYR A 98 7.89 2.58 -22.56
N LYS A 99 7.93 3.79 -23.16
CA LYS A 99 8.35 4.00 -24.55
C LYS A 99 7.61 3.09 -25.53
N ASN A 100 6.31 2.93 -25.27
CA ASN A 100 5.41 2.08 -26.06
C ASN A 100 4.27 2.91 -26.65
N TYR A 101 4.46 3.39 -27.88
CA TYR A 101 3.56 4.30 -28.59
C TYR A 101 2.55 3.52 -29.45
N VAL A 102 1.61 2.85 -28.82
CA VAL A 102 0.56 2.07 -29.48
C VAL A 102 -0.49 2.97 -30.12
N VAL A 103 -0.83 4.08 -29.46
CA VAL A 103 -1.72 5.12 -29.97
C VAL A 103 -0.89 6.28 -30.47
N ASP A 104 -1.39 6.99 -31.50
CA ASP A 104 -0.72 8.18 -32.02
C ASP A 104 -0.55 9.25 -30.93
N ASN A 105 0.69 9.47 -30.54
CA ASN A 105 1.02 10.35 -29.42
C ASN A 105 0.71 11.83 -29.71
N ASP A 106 0.82 12.25 -30.98
CA ASP A 106 0.51 13.64 -31.37
C ASP A 106 -1.01 13.87 -31.30
N LEU A 107 -1.79 12.87 -31.70
CA LEU A 107 -3.25 12.92 -31.56
C LEU A 107 -3.65 13.01 -30.07
N VAL A 108 -3.07 12.19 -29.21
CA VAL A 108 -3.36 12.21 -27.76
C VAL A 108 -3.03 13.57 -27.16
N LYS A 109 -1.86 14.15 -27.50
CA LYS A 109 -1.47 15.49 -27.03
C LYS A 109 -2.46 16.57 -27.49
N THR A 110 -2.84 16.53 -28.76
CA THR A 110 -3.80 17.49 -29.32
C THR A 110 -5.14 17.42 -28.57
N GLN A 111 -5.64 16.22 -28.29
CA GLN A 111 -6.88 16.03 -27.54
C GLN A 111 -6.78 16.55 -26.10
N ILE A 112 -5.63 16.36 -25.43
CA ILE A 112 -5.37 16.94 -24.10
C ILE A 112 -5.40 18.46 -24.17
N GLU A 113 -4.69 19.07 -25.14
CA GLU A 113 -4.62 20.52 -25.33
C GLU A 113 -6.00 21.13 -25.61
N GLU A 114 -6.86 20.47 -26.39
CA GLU A 114 -8.23 20.88 -26.65
C GLU A 114 -9.06 20.95 -25.36
N LEU A 115 -8.96 19.94 -24.49
CA LEU A 115 -9.67 19.92 -23.22
C LEU A 115 -9.11 20.97 -22.25
N GLU A 116 -7.79 21.15 -22.18
CA GLU A 116 -7.17 22.21 -21.37
C GLU A 116 -7.58 23.61 -21.84
N ALA A 117 -7.73 23.82 -23.14
CA ALA A 117 -8.22 25.09 -23.69
C ALA A 117 -9.67 25.38 -23.33
N ILE A 118 -10.52 24.35 -23.24
CA ILE A 118 -11.90 24.48 -22.74
C ILE A 118 -11.89 24.89 -21.28
N ALA A 119 -11.08 24.20 -20.46
CA ALA A 119 -10.98 24.45 -19.04
C ALA A 119 -10.39 25.83 -18.70
N ALA A 120 -9.51 26.37 -19.52
CA ALA A 120 -8.86 27.67 -19.30
C ALA A 120 -9.85 28.85 -19.17
N ASN A 121 -11.09 28.68 -19.61
CA ASN A 121 -12.16 29.69 -19.53
C ASN A 121 -13.11 29.47 -18.35
N ASP A 122 -12.89 28.45 -17.52
CA ASP A 122 -13.70 28.06 -16.38
C ASP A 122 -12.78 27.72 -15.20
N GLU A 123 -12.82 28.53 -14.14
CA GLU A 123 -11.92 28.41 -12.98
C GLU A 123 -12.14 27.09 -12.24
N GLU A 124 -13.39 26.65 -12.04
CA GLU A 124 -13.72 25.39 -11.36
C GLU A 124 -13.23 24.18 -12.18
N LEU A 125 -13.42 24.20 -13.50
CA LEU A 125 -12.96 23.16 -14.38
C LEU A 125 -11.43 23.13 -14.49
N SER A 126 -10.79 24.29 -14.48
CA SER A 126 -9.32 24.40 -14.48
C SER A 126 -8.70 23.80 -13.22
N GLU A 127 -9.26 24.09 -12.03
CA GLU A 127 -8.83 23.48 -10.77
C GLU A 127 -9.03 21.97 -10.78
N LYS A 128 -10.16 21.50 -11.30
CA LYS A 128 -10.44 20.08 -11.43
C LYS A 128 -9.47 19.36 -12.35
N TYR A 129 -9.14 19.96 -13.50
CA TYR A 129 -8.16 19.39 -14.42
C TYR A 129 -6.74 19.38 -13.87
N ALA A 130 -6.36 20.41 -13.11
CA ALA A 130 -5.08 20.42 -12.39
C ALA A 130 -5.02 19.26 -11.38
N ALA A 131 -6.09 19.02 -10.64
CA ALA A 131 -6.17 17.91 -9.69
C ALA A 131 -6.11 16.53 -10.40
N ILE A 132 -6.80 16.37 -11.54
CA ILE A 132 -6.72 15.14 -12.34
C ILE A 132 -5.29 14.93 -12.85
N LYS A 133 -4.65 15.96 -13.37
CA LYS A 133 -3.28 15.90 -13.87
C LYS A 133 -2.31 15.44 -12.81
N GLU A 134 -2.43 15.96 -11.60
CA GLU A 134 -1.60 15.54 -10.47
C GLU A 134 -1.83 14.10 -10.05
N GLN A 135 -3.03 13.59 -10.16
CA GLN A 135 -3.32 12.18 -9.89
C GLN A 135 -2.70 11.23 -10.92
N GLU A 136 -2.73 11.59 -12.19
CA GLU A 136 -2.20 10.72 -13.24
C GLU A 136 -0.67 10.77 -13.35
N VAL A 137 -0.01 11.81 -12.86
CA VAL A 137 1.47 11.92 -12.81
C VAL A 137 2.01 11.37 -11.49
N TYR A 138 1.96 10.07 -11.31
CA TYR A 138 2.34 9.42 -10.05
C TYR A 138 3.82 9.53 -9.69
N SER A 139 4.71 9.58 -10.67
CA SER A 139 6.15 9.80 -10.43
C SER A 139 6.46 11.19 -9.87
N GLU A 140 5.54 12.14 -10.05
CA GLU A 140 5.60 13.49 -9.54
C GLU A 140 4.59 13.73 -8.42
N ARG A 141 3.92 12.69 -7.91
CA ARG A 141 3.06 12.79 -6.71
C ARG A 141 3.90 13.20 -5.52
N ASN A 142 4.25 14.45 -5.60
CA ASN A 142 4.64 15.19 -4.43
C ASN A 142 3.42 15.36 -3.55
N PRO A 143 3.61 15.33 -2.25
CA PRO A 143 2.73 16.06 -1.37
C PRO A 143 2.58 17.46 -1.96
N TYR A 144 1.38 17.78 -2.32
CA TYR A 144 1.04 18.95 -3.10
C TYR A 144 1.48 20.24 -2.44
N LYS A 145 2.30 21.00 -3.14
CA LYS A 145 2.67 22.34 -2.78
C LYS A 145 1.75 23.30 -3.53
N SER A 146 0.63 23.67 -2.96
CA SER A 146 -0.20 24.71 -3.55
C SER A 146 0.59 26.03 -3.57
N ALA A 147 0.84 26.55 -4.75
CA ALA A 147 1.44 27.87 -4.91
C ALA A 147 0.60 28.98 -4.26
N ASN A 148 -0.68 28.74 -4.06
CA ASN A 148 -1.65 29.69 -3.52
C ASN A 148 -1.99 29.47 -2.04
N THR A 149 -1.49 28.42 -1.42
CA THR A 149 -1.66 28.20 0.01
C THR A 149 -0.44 28.79 0.75
N PRO A 150 -0.64 29.73 1.65
CA PRO A 150 0.45 30.28 2.46
C PRO A 150 1.00 29.25 3.44
N ILE A 151 0.43 28.06 3.49
CA ILE A 151 0.76 26.99 4.40
C ILE A 151 1.90 26.18 3.81
N VAL A 152 2.96 26.09 4.56
CA VAL A 152 4.03 25.14 4.35
C VAL A 152 3.57 23.80 4.93
N GLY A 153 2.48 23.32 4.39
CA GLY A 153 1.98 21.98 4.57
C GLY A 153 1.97 21.34 3.20
N GLN A 154 1.91 20.07 3.18
CA GLN A 154 1.78 19.32 1.95
C GLN A 154 0.37 18.75 1.92
N PHE A 155 -0.33 19.06 0.84
CA PHE A 155 -1.65 18.53 0.60
C PHE A 155 -1.53 17.25 -0.19
N MET A 156 -2.29 16.24 0.23
CA MET A 156 -2.35 14.98 -0.49
C MET A 156 -3.75 14.79 -1.03
N HIS A 157 -3.80 14.52 -2.32
CA HIS A 157 -5.04 14.19 -2.97
C HIS A 157 -5.39 12.73 -2.68
N GLY A 158 -6.65 12.47 -2.38
CA GLY A 158 -7.21 11.13 -2.41
C GLY A 158 -7.48 10.69 -3.84
N CYS A 159 -7.90 9.43 -3.98
CA CYS A 159 -8.24 8.82 -5.26
C CYS A 159 -9.36 9.54 -6.03
N ASP A 160 -10.17 10.34 -5.34
CA ASP A 160 -11.26 11.15 -5.89
C ASP A 160 -10.81 12.55 -6.36
N GLY A 161 -9.51 12.85 -6.34
CA GLY A 161 -8.97 14.15 -6.71
C GLY A 161 -9.11 15.25 -5.66
N ARG A 162 -9.71 14.95 -4.53
CA ARG A 162 -9.87 15.94 -3.46
C ARG A 162 -8.67 15.90 -2.52
N ILE A 163 -8.36 17.05 -1.93
CA ILE A 163 -7.35 17.14 -0.88
C ILE A 163 -7.93 16.48 0.38
N ASN A 164 -7.46 15.29 0.69
CA ASN A 164 -7.96 14.53 1.83
C ASN A 164 -7.06 14.62 3.06
N TYR A 165 -5.76 14.89 2.84
CA TYR A 165 -4.78 14.92 3.91
C TYR A 165 -3.88 16.13 3.81
N VAL A 166 -3.42 16.58 4.96
CA VAL A 166 -2.45 17.66 5.09
C VAL A 166 -1.32 17.21 5.99
N ALA A 167 -0.09 17.32 5.48
CA ALA A 167 1.11 17.07 6.23
C ALA A 167 1.66 18.37 6.82
N SER A 168 2.06 18.36 8.06
CA SER A 168 2.92 19.40 8.62
C SER A 168 4.38 19.04 8.39
N THR A 169 5.14 19.93 7.77
CA THR A 169 6.59 19.78 7.60
C THR A 169 7.32 21.01 8.10
N SER A 170 8.56 20.84 8.50
CA SER A 170 9.38 21.99 8.88
C SER A 170 9.83 22.76 7.63
N ARG A 171 9.61 24.07 7.59
CA ARG A 171 10.04 24.96 6.49
C ARG A 171 11.55 24.93 6.22
N TRP A 172 12.34 24.68 7.24
CA TRP A 172 13.80 24.53 7.11
C TRP A 172 14.14 23.39 6.14
N TYR A 173 13.34 22.36 6.13
CA TYR A 173 13.50 21.20 5.28
C TYR A 173 13.20 21.51 3.81
N GLU A 174 12.21 22.34 3.52
CA GLU A 174 11.89 22.77 2.16
C GLU A 174 13.04 23.52 1.47
N SER A 175 13.74 24.39 2.22
CA SER A 175 14.83 25.19 1.64
C SER A 175 16.06 24.35 1.30
N TYR A 176 16.24 23.21 1.96
CA TYR A 176 17.42 22.36 1.81
C TYR A 176 17.28 21.35 0.66
N TYR A 177 16.07 20.88 0.37
CA TYR A 177 15.81 19.80 -0.58
C TYR A 177 15.01 20.24 -1.81
N ASN A 178 14.96 21.54 -2.04
CA ASN A 178 14.24 22.05 -3.19
C ASN A 178 14.99 21.68 -4.46
N LYS A 179 14.48 20.77 -5.23
CA LYS A 179 14.39 20.92 -6.70
C LYS A 179 13.80 19.71 -7.44
N ASP A 180 14.06 18.46 -7.08
CA ASP A 180 13.71 17.41 -8.02
C ASP A 180 13.39 16.01 -7.40
N CYS A 181 13.02 15.91 -6.12
CA CYS A 181 12.76 14.61 -5.54
C CYS A 181 11.52 14.56 -4.64
N ASN A 182 10.54 13.85 -5.10
CA ASN A 182 9.22 13.71 -4.49
C ASN A 182 9.21 12.97 -3.15
N ARG A 183 10.24 12.16 -2.91
CA ARG A 183 10.45 11.45 -1.63
C ARG A 183 11.02 12.34 -0.54
N ASP A 184 11.65 13.45 -0.90
CA ASP A 184 12.34 14.34 0.04
C ASP A 184 11.38 15.07 0.97
N ALA A 185 10.16 15.26 0.54
CA ALA A 185 9.13 15.91 1.34
C ALA A 185 8.84 15.19 2.67
N TYR A 186 9.01 13.87 2.71
CA TYR A 186 8.78 13.05 3.88
C TYR A 186 10.04 12.73 4.68
N ARG A 187 11.16 13.35 4.38
CA ARG A 187 12.41 13.10 5.12
C ARG A 187 12.39 13.68 6.53
N ALA A 188 11.61 14.75 6.74
CA ALA A 188 11.34 15.22 8.09
C ALA A 188 10.20 14.41 8.72
N LYS A 189 10.21 14.30 10.05
CA LYS A 189 9.08 13.75 10.78
C LYS A 189 7.85 14.61 10.53
N CYS A 190 6.84 14.03 9.90
CA CYS A 190 5.60 14.73 9.58
C CYS A 190 4.38 13.95 10.07
N GLU A 191 3.32 14.68 10.36
CA GLU A 191 2.02 14.15 10.71
C GLU A 191 1.01 14.55 9.64
N LEU A 192 0.17 13.60 9.23
CA LEU A 192 -0.88 13.83 8.27
C LEU A 192 -2.21 13.47 8.89
N PHE A 193 -3.21 14.28 8.61
CA PHE A 193 -4.58 14.09 9.08
C PHE A 193 -5.58 14.28 7.94
N PRO A 194 -6.75 13.65 8.02
CA PRO A 194 -7.86 13.99 7.15
C PRO A 194 -8.18 15.49 7.28
N LEU A 195 -8.25 16.18 6.14
CA LEU A 195 -8.52 17.61 6.10
C LEU A 195 -10.00 17.90 6.43
N ALA A 196 -10.24 18.82 7.35
CA ALA A 196 -11.56 19.43 7.54
C ALA A 196 -11.67 20.74 6.74
N LYS A 197 -10.73 21.69 6.94
CA LYS A 197 -10.78 22.99 6.27
C LYS A 197 -9.45 23.72 6.31
N VAL A 198 -9.18 24.46 5.24
CA VAL A 198 -8.15 25.53 5.23
C VAL A 198 -8.85 26.87 5.23
N SER A 199 -8.66 27.66 6.28
CA SER A 199 -9.35 28.94 6.44
C SER A 199 -8.76 29.70 7.64
N ASN A 200 -9.04 30.98 7.74
CA ASN A 200 -8.82 31.76 8.96
C ASN A 200 -9.98 31.61 9.96
N VAL A 201 -11.11 31.04 9.55
CA VAL A 201 -12.27 30.75 10.42
C VAL A 201 -12.81 29.38 10.15
N TYR A 202 -12.92 28.56 11.20
CA TYR A 202 -13.53 27.24 11.13
C TYR A 202 -14.55 27.02 12.27
N LYS A 203 -15.79 26.71 11.91
CA LYS A 203 -16.84 26.31 12.86
C LYS A 203 -16.86 24.79 12.93
N ALA A 204 -16.31 24.23 13.98
CA ALA A 204 -16.35 22.80 14.23
C ALA A 204 -17.64 22.42 14.94
N ASP A 205 -18.44 21.56 14.30
CA ASP A 205 -19.65 21.00 14.89
C ASP A 205 -19.26 19.74 15.69
N ILE A 206 -18.95 19.92 16.97
CA ILE A 206 -18.47 18.89 17.87
C ILE A 206 -19.58 18.51 18.83
N SER A 207 -19.96 17.24 18.81
CA SER A 207 -21.01 16.68 19.69
C SER A 207 -20.45 15.88 20.87
N GLU A 208 -19.18 15.55 20.83
CA GLU A 208 -18.49 14.74 21.85
C GLU A 208 -17.07 15.26 22.08
N LYS A 209 -16.47 14.90 23.23
CA LYS A 209 -15.10 15.29 23.52
C LYS A 209 -14.16 14.80 22.43
N SER A 210 -13.42 15.72 21.82
CA SER A 210 -12.54 15.45 20.67
C SER A 210 -11.24 16.22 20.78
N LEU A 211 -10.25 15.74 20.07
CA LEU A 211 -8.98 16.40 19.85
C LEU A 211 -8.99 17.02 18.45
N MET A 212 -8.85 18.34 18.36
CA MET A 212 -8.79 19.09 17.10
C MET A 212 -7.33 19.38 16.74
N PRO A 213 -6.75 18.74 15.72
CA PRO A 213 -5.43 19.12 15.22
C PRO A 213 -5.53 20.39 14.37
N VAL A 214 -4.71 21.38 14.71
CA VAL A 214 -4.63 22.67 13.99
C VAL A 214 -3.18 22.99 13.68
N CYS A 215 -2.89 23.35 12.43
CA CYS A 215 -1.58 23.78 12.00
C CYS A 215 -1.65 25.21 11.45
N ILE A 216 -0.79 26.10 11.95
CA ILE A 216 -0.62 27.44 11.40
C ILE A 216 0.66 27.52 10.58
N ASN A 217 0.56 28.21 9.47
CA ASN A 217 1.63 28.32 8.49
C ASN A 217 2.58 29.48 8.73
N TYR A 218 2.05 30.53 9.29
CA TYR A 218 2.75 31.80 9.24
C TYR A 218 3.25 32.24 10.61
N ARG A 219 4.49 32.69 10.65
CA ARG A 219 5.09 33.33 11.80
C ARG A 219 5.21 34.83 11.51
N MET A 220 4.22 35.58 11.97
CA MET A 220 4.43 37.03 12.18
C MET A 220 4.57 37.27 13.67
N ASP A 221 5.46 38.15 14.03
CA ASP A 221 5.65 38.56 15.41
C ASP A 221 4.34 39.12 15.97
N GLY A 222 3.75 38.40 16.91
CA GLY A 222 2.52 38.79 17.61
C GLY A 222 1.19 38.29 17.04
N GLU A 223 1.17 37.43 16.01
CA GLU A 223 -0.07 36.85 15.51
C GLU A 223 -0.41 35.55 16.23
N ASN A 224 -1.48 35.56 16.98
CA ASN A 224 -1.97 34.41 17.74
C ASN A 224 -3.25 33.86 17.14
N GLY A 225 -3.43 32.54 17.26
CA GLY A 225 -4.71 31.90 17.04
C GLY A 225 -5.66 32.16 18.20
N ALA A 226 -6.94 32.26 17.92
CA ALA A 226 -7.97 32.41 18.94
C ALA A 226 -8.98 31.29 18.84
N ILE A 227 -9.47 30.81 19.98
CA ILE A 227 -10.59 29.88 20.06
C ILE A 227 -11.76 30.61 20.71
N ALA A 228 -12.89 30.67 20.05
CA ALA A 228 -14.10 31.26 20.56
C ALA A 228 -15.20 30.20 20.75
N ASP A 229 -15.92 30.28 21.85
CA ASP A 229 -17.14 29.52 22.02
C ASP A 229 -18.16 29.95 20.95
N ALA A 230 -18.69 29.00 20.17
CA ALA A 230 -19.68 29.30 19.15
C ALA A 230 -20.97 29.92 19.67
N ALA A 231 -21.30 29.65 20.94
CA ALA A 231 -22.47 30.20 21.61
C ALA A 231 -22.20 31.57 22.25
N ASP A 232 -20.95 31.92 22.56
CA ASP A 232 -20.59 33.16 23.25
C ASP A 232 -19.17 33.62 22.89
N ILE A 233 -19.05 34.47 21.89
CA ILE A 233 -17.78 35.05 21.39
C ILE A 233 -17.05 35.83 22.49
N SER A 234 -17.74 36.27 23.55
CA SER A 234 -17.08 36.96 24.68
C SER A 234 -16.17 36.03 25.49
N LYS A 235 -16.28 34.71 25.32
CA LYS A 235 -15.43 33.68 25.92
C LYS A 235 -14.29 33.24 25.02
N THR A 236 -13.68 34.16 24.30
CA THR A 236 -12.54 33.84 23.43
C THR A 236 -11.30 33.54 24.27
N THR A 237 -10.67 32.42 24.01
CA THR A 237 -9.39 32.03 24.57
C THR A 237 -8.31 32.20 23.49
N TYR A 238 -7.27 32.94 23.80
CA TYR A 238 -6.12 33.06 22.91
C TYR A 238 -5.13 31.93 23.14
N MET A 239 -4.61 31.37 22.07
CA MET A 239 -3.57 30.38 22.10
C MET A 239 -2.46 30.73 21.11
N GLU A 240 -1.27 30.25 21.38
CA GLU A 240 -0.13 30.33 20.48
C GLU A 240 0.16 28.93 19.91
N PRO A 241 -0.39 28.58 18.74
CA PRO A 241 -0.14 27.28 18.13
C PRO A 241 1.33 27.14 17.72
N ALA A 242 1.81 25.88 17.71
CA ALA A 242 3.16 25.61 17.24
C ALA A 242 3.27 25.91 15.74
N TYR A 243 4.33 26.61 15.37
CA TYR A 243 4.62 26.97 13.98
C TYR A 243 4.99 25.73 13.16
N LEU A 244 4.31 25.53 12.03
CA LEU A 244 4.54 24.42 11.10
C LEU A 244 4.42 23.00 11.73
N LYS A 245 3.70 22.90 12.84
CA LYS A 245 3.37 21.63 13.50
C LYS A 245 1.91 21.68 13.89
N TYR A 246 1.32 20.50 14.04
CA TYR A 246 -0.01 20.44 14.62
C TYR A 246 0.02 20.75 16.11
N SER A 247 -0.89 21.64 16.52
CA SER A 247 -1.30 21.83 17.90
C SER A 247 -2.61 21.09 18.11
N TYR A 248 -2.71 20.36 19.20
CA TYR A 248 -3.87 19.53 19.50
C TYR A 248 -4.73 20.21 20.55
N ILE A 249 -5.93 20.59 20.16
CA ILE A 249 -6.82 21.38 21.00
C ILE A 249 -7.98 20.51 21.46
N PRO A 250 -8.13 20.23 22.77
CA PRO A 250 -9.27 19.50 23.28
C PRO A 250 -10.54 20.37 23.21
N VAL A 251 -11.60 19.82 22.63
CA VAL A 251 -12.91 20.46 22.49
C VAL A 251 -14.01 19.45 22.85
N ASP A 252 -15.09 19.93 23.47
CA ASP A 252 -16.21 19.11 23.93
C ASP A 252 -17.59 19.62 23.48
N LYS A 253 -17.61 20.67 22.69
CA LYS A 253 -18.82 21.34 22.21
C LYS A 253 -18.57 22.05 20.87
N PRO A 254 -19.62 22.45 20.15
CA PRO A 254 -19.47 23.28 18.95
C PRO A 254 -18.60 24.50 19.23
N THR A 255 -17.50 24.65 18.48
CA THR A 255 -16.48 25.66 18.71
C THR A 255 -16.12 26.36 17.43
N THR A 256 -15.95 27.68 17.49
CA THR A 256 -15.42 28.48 16.39
C THR A 256 -13.95 28.78 16.63
N PHE A 257 -13.12 28.38 15.67
CA PHE A 257 -11.70 28.72 15.66
C PHE A 257 -11.50 29.93 14.75
N VAL A 258 -10.69 30.88 15.21
CA VAL A 258 -10.31 32.07 14.45
C VAL A 258 -8.79 32.18 14.50
N ALA A 259 -8.16 32.26 13.36
CA ALA A 259 -6.71 32.46 13.23
C ALA A 259 -6.45 33.84 12.57
N ALA A 260 -5.34 34.44 12.89
CA ALA A 260 -4.92 35.71 12.31
C ALA A 260 -4.61 35.57 10.80
N SER A 261 -4.12 34.41 10.40
CA SER A 261 -3.90 34.02 9.00
C SER A 261 -4.61 32.70 8.70
N GLU A 262 -4.54 32.23 7.46
CA GLU A 262 -5.07 30.90 7.13
C GLU A 262 -4.38 29.80 7.95
N ALA A 263 -5.21 28.93 8.50
CA ALA A 263 -4.79 27.74 9.25
C ALA A 263 -5.37 26.47 8.61
N VAL A 264 -4.71 25.37 8.85
CA VAL A 264 -5.21 24.04 8.48
C VAL A 264 -5.89 23.42 9.68
N PHE A 265 -7.16 23.10 9.52
CA PHE A 265 -7.95 22.36 10.49
C PHE A 265 -8.12 20.93 9.98
N ALA A 266 -7.62 19.97 10.74
CA ALA A 266 -7.86 18.56 10.47
C ALA A 266 -9.26 18.13 11.00
N LYS A 267 -9.71 16.94 10.60
CA LYS A 267 -10.93 16.38 11.21
C LYS A 267 -10.69 16.12 12.70
N PRO A 268 -11.68 16.40 13.56
CA PRO A 268 -11.57 16.09 14.98
C PRO A 268 -11.43 14.59 15.21
N ILE A 269 -10.59 14.21 16.17
CA ILE A 269 -10.44 12.81 16.61
C ILE A 269 -11.22 12.67 17.92
N PRO A 270 -12.22 11.80 17.99
CA PRO A 270 -12.97 11.55 19.23
C PRO A 270 -12.06 11.07 20.38
N LEU A 271 -12.38 11.43 21.61
CA LEU A 271 -11.64 11.02 22.82
C LEU A 271 -12.56 10.33 23.82
N ASN A 272 -12.05 9.25 24.44
CA ASN A 272 -12.76 8.44 25.44
C ASN A 272 -14.05 7.79 24.91
N ASN A 273 -13.96 7.20 23.73
CA ASN A 273 -15.10 6.62 23.00
C ASN A 273 -15.11 5.07 23.02
N SER A 274 -14.31 4.42 23.89
CA SER A 274 -14.34 2.97 24.04
C SER A 274 -15.68 2.51 24.60
N ASN A 275 -16.32 1.55 23.94
CA ASN A 275 -17.59 0.96 24.41
C ASN A 275 -17.40 -0.33 25.24
N GLY A 276 -16.17 -0.80 25.41
CA GLY A 276 -15.81 -2.00 26.20
C GLY A 276 -16.34 -3.34 25.64
N ARG A 277 -16.89 -3.35 24.43
CA ARG A 277 -17.49 -4.55 23.81
C ARG A 277 -16.59 -5.24 22.79
N ARG A 278 -15.43 -4.68 22.48
CA ARG A 278 -14.51 -5.13 21.44
C ARG A 278 -13.07 -5.05 21.95
N LYS A 279 -12.13 -5.52 21.15
CA LYS A 279 -10.71 -5.37 21.46
C LYS A 279 -10.35 -3.89 21.54
N ARG A 280 -9.73 -3.47 22.65
CA ARG A 280 -9.33 -2.07 22.86
C ARG A 280 -8.09 -1.68 22.10
N LEU A 281 -7.21 -2.65 21.84
CA LEU A 281 -5.99 -2.42 21.06
C LEU A 281 -5.83 -3.51 20.01
N VAL A 282 -5.88 -3.11 18.75
CA VAL A 282 -5.51 -3.97 17.62
C VAL A 282 -4.28 -3.35 16.95
N MET A 283 -3.19 -4.11 16.86
CA MET A 283 -1.93 -3.59 16.33
C MET A 283 -1.33 -4.55 15.31
N SER A 284 -1.03 -4.03 14.14
CA SER A 284 -0.31 -4.68 13.04
C SER A 284 1.14 -4.21 13.05
N ILE A 285 2.07 -5.03 13.55
CA ILE A 285 3.50 -4.74 13.57
C ILE A 285 4.12 -5.33 12.31
N PHE A 286 4.44 -4.49 11.38
CA PHE A 286 5.10 -4.83 10.12
C PHE A 286 6.61 -4.58 10.23
N ALA A 287 7.42 -5.64 10.08
CA ALA A 287 8.88 -5.58 10.04
C ALA A 287 9.36 -5.92 8.63
N ASP A 288 9.80 -4.92 7.88
CA ASP A 288 10.21 -5.04 6.48
C ASP A 288 11.41 -5.99 6.32
N SER A 289 11.33 -6.90 5.35
CA SER A 289 12.38 -7.87 5.01
C SER A 289 12.76 -8.87 6.12
N PHE A 290 11.89 -9.09 7.10
CA PHE A 290 12.15 -10.01 8.20
C PHE A 290 12.08 -11.47 7.71
N ASN A 291 13.23 -12.12 7.61
CA ASN A 291 13.33 -13.49 7.11
C ASN A 291 13.05 -14.52 8.20
N TYR A 292 12.04 -15.38 8.00
CA TYR A 292 11.65 -16.39 8.98
C TYR A 292 12.65 -17.56 9.07
N ARG A 293 13.41 -17.85 7.99
CA ARG A 293 14.40 -18.92 7.97
C ARG A 293 15.44 -18.80 9.08
N ILE A 294 15.91 -17.58 9.36
CA ILE A 294 16.90 -17.36 10.42
C ILE A 294 16.35 -17.70 11.82
N ILE A 295 15.05 -17.46 12.01
CA ILE A 295 14.35 -17.84 13.24
C ILE A 295 14.28 -19.37 13.36
N LYS A 296 13.94 -20.07 12.28
CA LYS A 296 13.91 -21.54 12.25
C LYS A 296 15.32 -22.16 12.48
N GLU A 297 16.36 -21.56 11.90
CA GLU A 297 17.74 -22.04 12.03
C GLU A 297 18.33 -21.83 13.43
N LYS A 298 18.09 -20.67 14.04
CA LYS A 298 18.78 -20.26 15.27
C LYS A 298 17.93 -20.24 16.53
N GLY A 299 16.62 -20.24 16.40
CA GLY A 299 15.64 -20.12 17.47
C GLY A 299 15.25 -18.67 17.75
N LEU A 300 13.92 -18.43 17.84
CA LEU A 300 13.38 -17.12 18.16
C LEU A 300 13.85 -16.64 19.54
N ASP A 301 13.85 -17.53 20.53
CA ASP A 301 14.27 -17.28 21.90
C ASP A 301 15.73 -16.80 22.05
N LYS A 302 16.59 -17.17 21.09
CA LYS A 302 18.01 -16.77 21.08
C LYS A 302 18.26 -15.45 20.36
N LEU A 303 17.49 -15.17 19.31
CA LEU A 303 17.65 -13.96 18.51
C LEU A 303 16.79 -12.81 19.03
N MET A 304 15.56 -13.12 19.45
CA MET A 304 14.54 -12.17 19.85
C MET A 304 13.80 -12.66 21.12
N PRO A 305 14.49 -12.69 22.29
CA PRO A 305 13.91 -13.21 23.53
C PRO A 305 12.67 -12.46 24.02
N GLU A 306 12.60 -11.14 23.84
CA GLU A 306 11.45 -10.33 24.25
C GLU A 306 10.22 -10.66 23.37
N THR A 307 10.43 -10.79 22.06
CA THR A 307 9.40 -11.21 21.11
C THR A 307 8.94 -12.64 21.40
N ALA A 308 9.86 -13.57 21.66
CA ALA A 308 9.53 -14.94 22.00
C ALA A 308 8.64 -15.02 23.26
N ALA A 309 9.03 -14.31 24.31
CA ALA A 309 8.28 -14.27 25.57
C ALA A 309 6.87 -13.65 25.38
N PHE A 310 6.77 -12.59 24.57
CA PHE A 310 5.48 -11.94 24.32
C PHE A 310 4.52 -12.85 23.55
N PHE A 311 4.98 -13.50 22.48
CA PHE A 311 4.16 -14.34 21.61
C PHE A 311 4.02 -15.81 22.11
N GLU A 312 4.66 -16.21 23.20
CA GLU A 312 4.42 -17.49 23.87
C GLU A 312 2.93 -17.66 24.26
N LYS A 313 2.24 -16.53 24.51
CA LYS A 313 0.81 -16.49 24.81
C LYS A 313 -0.10 -16.44 23.59
N GLY A 314 0.45 -16.58 22.40
CA GLY A 314 -0.25 -16.47 21.12
C GLY A 314 0.00 -17.64 20.18
N ILE A 315 -0.29 -17.45 18.92
CA ILE A 315 -0.10 -18.39 17.82
C ILE A 315 1.02 -17.95 16.90
N VAL A 316 1.83 -18.89 16.43
CA VAL A 316 2.85 -18.69 15.40
C VAL A 316 2.47 -19.54 14.19
N PHE A 317 2.38 -18.94 13.02
CA PHE A 317 2.11 -19.66 11.78
C PHE A 317 3.42 -20.07 11.12
N ASP A 318 3.64 -21.37 11.00
CA ASP A 318 4.89 -21.93 10.45
C ASP A 318 4.93 -21.85 8.91
N ASN A 319 3.76 -21.91 8.27
CA ASN A 319 3.57 -21.87 6.83
C ASN A 319 2.80 -20.62 6.37
N PHE A 320 3.28 -19.44 6.77
CA PHE A 320 2.74 -18.18 6.30
C PHE A 320 3.61 -17.63 5.15
N TYR A 321 2.99 -17.34 4.02
CA TYR A 321 3.68 -16.91 2.81
C TYR A 321 3.26 -15.53 2.34
N SER A 322 4.23 -14.72 1.95
CA SER A 322 3.98 -13.43 1.31
C SER A 322 3.54 -13.59 -0.14
N GLY A 323 2.69 -12.69 -0.61
CA GLY A 323 2.19 -12.65 -1.99
C GLY A 323 3.19 -12.08 -3.00
N SER A 324 4.22 -11.36 -2.56
CA SER A 324 5.21 -10.72 -3.46
C SER A 324 6.56 -10.52 -2.79
N GLU A 325 7.59 -10.37 -3.60
CA GLU A 325 8.99 -10.30 -3.19
C GLU A 325 9.48 -8.91 -2.80
N TRP A 326 8.63 -7.88 -2.86
CA TRP A 326 8.94 -6.53 -2.42
C TRP A 326 7.72 -5.82 -1.85
N THR A 327 7.94 -4.72 -1.15
CA THR A 327 6.99 -4.13 -0.22
C THR A 327 5.71 -3.64 -0.88
N LEU A 328 5.79 -2.89 -1.98
CA LEU A 328 4.62 -2.23 -2.57
C LEU A 328 3.50 -3.21 -2.93
N PRO A 329 3.70 -4.27 -3.75
CA PRO A 329 2.66 -5.24 -4.04
C PRO A 329 2.32 -6.14 -2.85
N SER A 330 3.29 -6.45 -1.99
CA SER A 330 3.05 -7.31 -0.85
C SER A 330 2.09 -6.66 0.15
N ILE A 331 2.39 -5.43 0.59
CA ILE A 331 1.54 -4.74 1.58
C ILE A 331 0.15 -4.43 1.01
N ALA A 332 0.05 -4.14 -0.30
CA ALA A 332 -1.26 -4.01 -0.94
C ALA A 332 -2.10 -5.30 -0.81
N THR A 333 -1.47 -6.48 -0.89
CA THR A 333 -2.13 -7.77 -0.63
C THR A 333 -2.65 -7.87 0.80
N TYR A 334 -1.87 -7.48 1.81
CA TYR A 334 -2.29 -7.45 3.22
C TYR A 334 -3.49 -6.52 3.46
N TRP A 335 -3.53 -5.38 2.77
CA TRP A 335 -4.56 -4.36 2.98
C TRP A 335 -5.86 -4.66 2.24
N THR A 336 -5.79 -5.28 1.06
CA THR A 336 -6.96 -5.51 0.20
C THR A 336 -7.50 -6.93 0.27
N GLY A 337 -6.71 -7.90 0.73
CA GLY A 337 -7.03 -9.32 0.64
C GLY A 337 -7.02 -9.86 -0.80
N LYS A 338 -6.31 -9.19 -1.73
CA LYS A 338 -6.20 -9.59 -3.14
C LYS A 338 -4.76 -9.89 -3.53
N HIS A 339 -4.59 -10.81 -4.48
CA HIS A 339 -3.28 -11.07 -5.05
C HIS A 339 -2.77 -9.90 -5.90
N SER A 340 -1.45 -9.79 -6.02
CA SER A 340 -0.78 -8.70 -6.76
C SER A 340 -1.23 -8.58 -8.22
N SER A 341 -1.52 -9.69 -8.87
CA SER A 341 -2.09 -9.73 -10.23
C SER A 341 -3.50 -9.13 -10.35
N LYS A 342 -4.22 -8.93 -9.24
CA LYS A 342 -5.58 -8.38 -9.23
C LYS A 342 -5.62 -6.94 -8.74
N HIS A 343 -4.92 -6.61 -7.64
CA HIS A 343 -4.89 -5.22 -7.17
C HIS A 343 -3.98 -4.32 -8.02
N MET A 344 -3.05 -4.87 -8.80
CA MET A 344 -2.18 -4.18 -9.75
C MET A 344 -1.34 -3.01 -9.18
N ASN A 345 -1.14 -2.94 -7.87
CA ASN A 345 -0.21 -1.97 -7.26
C ASN A 345 1.22 -2.51 -7.37
N LEU A 346 1.83 -2.35 -8.53
CA LEU A 346 3.03 -3.05 -8.95
C LEU A 346 4.21 -2.14 -9.28
N ASP A 347 3.99 -0.83 -9.43
CA ASP A 347 5.01 0.10 -9.89
C ASP A 347 4.96 1.40 -9.07
N GLU A 348 6.09 1.80 -8.48
CA GLU A 348 6.21 3.03 -7.69
C GLU A 348 5.91 4.30 -8.51
N LYS A 349 6.13 4.26 -9.81
CA LYS A 349 5.90 5.41 -10.70
C LYS A 349 4.45 5.49 -11.16
N TYR A 350 3.73 4.37 -11.09
CA TYR A 350 2.33 4.29 -11.44
C TYR A 350 1.53 3.64 -10.31
N LEU A 351 1.16 4.45 -9.34
CA LEU A 351 0.25 4.03 -8.28
C LEU A 351 -1.17 4.20 -8.79
N ILE A 352 -1.84 3.09 -8.96
CA ILE A 352 -3.21 3.07 -9.44
C ILE A 352 -4.16 3.15 -8.25
N ASP A 353 -5.38 3.59 -8.50
CA ASP A 353 -6.48 3.57 -7.54
C ASP A 353 -6.91 2.12 -7.24
N PHE A 354 -5.95 1.27 -6.90
CA PHE A 354 -6.15 -0.15 -6.66
C PHE A 354 -7.09 -0.42 -5.47
N MET A 355 -7.33 0.59 -4.66
CA MET A 355 -8.23 0.54 -3.50
C MET A 355 -9.55 1.27 -3.73
N LYS A 356 -9.83 1.73 -4.96
CA LYS A 356 -10.95 2.63 -5.25
C LYS A 356 -12.30 2.06 -4.82
N ASP A 357 -12.57 0.82 -5.18
CA ASP A 357 -13.87 0.18 -5.01
C ASP A 357 -13.88 -0.88 -3.89
N GLU A 358 -12.80 -0.97 -3.12
CA GLU A 358 -12.62 -1.99 -2.11
C GLU A 358 -12.46 -1.40 -0.73
N LYS A 359 -13.05 -2.05 0.25
CA LYS A 359 -12.82 -1.72 1.64
C LYS A 359 -11.46 -2.27 2.07
N VAL A 360 -10.56 -1.38 2.48
CA VAL A 360 -9.22 -1.77 2.92
C VAL A 360 -9.17 -2.00 4.43
N LEU A 361 -8.13 -2.70 4.88
CA LEU A 361 -7.98 -3.14 6.27
C LEU A 361 -8.27 -2.05 7.31
N ALA A 362 -7.67 -0.87 7.18
CA ALA A 362 -7.87 0.19 8.17
C ALA A 362 -9.31 0.73 8.22
N GLU A 363 -10.03 0.71 7.08
CA GLU A 363 -11.42 1.17 7.02
C GLU A 363 -12.36 0.25 7.80
N TYR A 364 -12.06 -1.05 7.92
CA TYR A 364 -12.87 -1.95 8.76
C TYR A 364 -12.85 -1.52 10.23
N PHE A 365 -11.70 -1.09 10.73
CA PHE A 365 -11.56 -0.62 12.10
C PHE A 365 -12.10 0.79 12.28
N HIS A 366 -11.81 1.69 11.35
CA HIS A 366 -12.31 3.07 11.39
C HIS A 366 -13.85 3.12 11.40
N ASP A 367 -14.51 2.34 10.55
CA ASP A 367 -15.97 2.30 10.48
C ASP A 367 -16.62 1.73 11.74
N GLU A 368 -15.89 0.89 12.47
CA GLU A 368 -16.29 0.41 13.79
C GLU A 368 -15.97 1.41 14.92
N GLY A 369 -15.43 2.60 14.56
CA GLY A 369 -15.13 3.70 15.50
C GLY A 369 -13.85 3.51 16.29
N TYR A 370 -12.88 2.73 15.82
CA TYR A 370 -11.53 2.74 16.36
C TYR A 370 -10.83 4.06 15.99
N VAL A 371 -10.05 4.61 16.88
CA VAL A 371 -9.06 5.63 16.54
C VAL A 371 -7.93 4.92 15.80
N THR A 372 -7.76 5.28 14.55
CA THR A 372 -6.83 4.58 13.65
C THR A 372 -5.56 5.38 13.43
N ALA A 373 -4.41 4.73 13.53
CA ALA A 373 -3.14 5.40 13.23
C ALA A 373 -2.18 4.52 12.43
N LYS A 374 -1.39 5.17 11.57
CA LYS A 374 -0.21 4.58 10.94
C LYS A 374 1.03 5.30 11.45
N ILE A 375 2.01 4.55 11.98
CA ILE A 375 3.26 5.10 12.52
C ILE A 375 4.42 4.29 11.97
N GLY A 376 5.35 4.94 11.29
CA GLY A 376 6.54 4.25 10.75
C GLY A 376 7.24 4.99 9.62
N GLY A 377 8.25 4.36 9.04
CA GLY A 377 9.17 4.98 8.10
C GLY A 377 9.26 4.34 6.72
N ASN A 378 8.40 3.38 6.40
CA ASN A 378 8.44 2.70 5.11
C ASN A 378 7.91 3.58 3.98
N ASP A 379 8.72 3.81 2.93
CA ASP A 379 8.41 4.70 1.81
C ASP A 379 7.42 4.10 0.79
N ALA A 380 7.22 2.79 0.79
CA ALA A 380 6.18 2.16 0.01
C ALA A 380 4.80 2.17 0.71
N VAL A 381 4.75 2.44 2.03
CA VAL A 381 3.52 2.44 2.84
C VAL A 381 3.19 3.86 3.27
N THR A 382 2.90 4.70 2.30
CA THR A 382 2.64 6.14 2.50
C THR A 382 1.28 6.54 1.92
N PRO A 383 0.73 7.71 2.26
CA PRO A 383 -0.47 8.22 1.62
C PRO A 383 -0.34 8.33 0.09
N VAL A 384 0.87 8.61 -0.43
CA VAL A 384 1.11 8.62 -1.89
C VAL A 384 0.79 7.28 -2.52
N SER A 385 1.06 6.19 -1.80
CA SER A 385 0.74 4.82 -2.23
C SER A 385 -0.69 4.39 -1.87
N GLY A 386 -1.53 5.29 -1.35
CA GLY A 386 -2.94 5.02 -1.05
C GLY A 386 -3.23 4.50 0.37
N TYR A 387 -2.23 4.36 1.24
CA TYR A 387 -2.38 3.80 2.60
C TYR A 387 -2.90 4.80 3.65
N ASN A 388 -3.64 5.80 3.22
CA ASN A 388 -4.28 6.80 4.10
C ASN A 388 -5.76 6.54 4.35
N ARG A 389 -6.39 5.64 3.59
CA ARG A 389 -7.82 5.34 3.76
C ARG A 389 -8.07 4.67 5.10
N GLY A 390 -9.05 5.19 5.81
CA GLY A 390 -9.41 4.69 7.14
C GLY A 390 -8.37 5.02 8.23
N ILE A 391 -7.44 5.96 8.01
CA ILE A 391 -6.44 6.39 8.98
C ILE A 391 -6.74 7.81 9.48
N ASP A 392 -6.94 7.97 10.79
CA ASP A 392 -7.17 9.25 11.45
C ASP A 392 -5.88 10.04 11.69
N ARG A 393 -4.78 9.35 12.01
CA ARG A 393 -3.47 9.96 12.25
C ARG A 393 -2.38 9.19 11.55
N PHE A 394 -1.64 9.83 10.65
CA PHE A 394 -0.52 9.24 9.94
C PHE A 394 0.78 9.93 10.36
N LEU A 395 1.67 9.21 11.06
CA LEU A 395 2.97 9.69 11.49
C LEU A 395 4.07 9.00 10.69
N TYR A 396 4.87 9.79 10.01
CA TYR A 396 5.88 9.30 9.10
C TYR A 396 7.19 10.07 9.19
N GLN A 397 8.29 9.34 9.09
CA GLN A 397 9.60 9.90 8.80
C GLN A 397 10.39 8.87 7.99
N TYR A 398 11.02 9.31 6.90
CA TYR A 398 11.81 8.43 6.06
C TYR A 398 13.00 7.86 6.83
N ILE A 399 13.21 6.54 6.70
CA ILE A 399 14.19 5.77 7.48
C ILE A 399 15.63 6.30 7.36
N SER A 400 16.06 6.73 6.16
CA SER A 400 17.40 7.26 5.94
C SER A 400 17.73 8.49 6.81
N GLN A 401 16.73 9.04 7.48
CA GLN A 401 16.88 10.14 8.42
C GLN A 401 16.93 9.67 9.89
N GLY A 402 17.11 8.37 10.11
CA GLY A 402 17.31 7.79 11.44
C GLY A 402 16.02 7.50 12.21
N TYR A 403 14.89 7.32 11.55
CA TYR A 403 13.64 6.91 12.19
C TYR A 403 13.61 5.39 12.35
N THR A 404 14.26 4.93 13.40
CA THR A 404 14.45 3.52 13.72
C THR A 404 13.42 3.01 14.74
N ALA A 405 13.44 1.73 15.06
CA ALA A 405 12.58 1.11 16.06
C ALA A 405 12.57 1.86 17.41
N LYS A 406 13.70 2.46 17.80
CA LYS A 406 13.80 3.31 18.98
C LYS A 406 12.79 4.45 18.97
N ASP A 407 12.69 5.14 17.84
CA ASP A 407 11.85 6.32 17.68
C ASP A 407 10.41 5.92 17.43
N VAL A 408 10.18 4.96 16.55
CA VAL A 408 8.85 4.42 16.22
C VAL A 408 8.15 3.90 17.48
N VAL A 409 8.80 3.08 18.30
CA VAL A 409 8.22 2.56 19.56
C VAL A 409 7.87 3.71 20.52
N THR A 410 8.68 4.76 20.57
CA THR A 410 8.39 5.92 21.41
C THR A 410 7.12 6.65 20.96
N ASP A 411 6.97 6.87 19.67
CA ASP A 411 5.79 7.52 19.08
C ASP A 411 4.53 6.65 19.20
N VAL A 412 4.66 5.34 19.07
CA VAL A 412 3.56 4.39 19.28
C VAL A 412 3.06 4.45 20.73
N ILE A 413 3.96 4.42 21.70
CA ILE A 413 3.59 4.50 23.13
C ILE A 413 2.96 5.88 23.43
N GLU A 414 3.48 6.97 22.86
CA GLU A 414 2.86 8.29 23.00
C GLU A 414 1.44 8.31 22.46
N HIS A 415 1.20 7.75 21.28
CA HIS A 415 -0.15 7.64 20.70
C HIS A 415 -1.08 6.80 21.60
N MET A 416 -0.64 5.61 22.01
CA MET A 416 -1.43 4.71 22.87
C MET A 416 -1.82 5.37 24.20
N ARG A 417 -0.93 6.16 24.78
CA ARG A 417 -1.20 6.93 26.02
C ARG A 417 -2.22 8.03 25.80
N THR A 418 -2.09 8.75 24.68
CA THR A 418 -2.99 9.87 24.35
C THR A 418 -4.42 9.38 24.17
N PHE A 419 -4.60 8.26 23.50
CA PHE A 419 -5.90 7.67 23.19
C PHE A 419 -6.24 6.46 24.10
N ALA A 420 -5.70 6.43 25.32
CA ALA A 420 -5.91 5.30 26.25
C ALA A 420 -7.38 5.06 26.65
N GLY A 421 -8.26 6.05 26.48
CA GLY A 421 -9.71 5.94 26.69
C GLY A 421 -10.48 5.44 25.46
N ASP A 422 -9.80 5.19 24.35
CA ASP A 422 -10.40 4.83 23.07
C ASP A 422 -10.01 3.40 22.65
N ASP A 423 -10.82 2.81 21.79
CA ASP A 423 -10.42 1.60 21.08
C ASP A 423 -9.50 2.01 19.91
N GLN A 424 -8.34 1.38 19.77
CA GLN A 424 -7.27 1.82 18.86
C GLN A 424 -6.93 0.72 17.85
N TYR A 425 -6.79 1.11 16.57
CA TYR A 425 -6.16 0.30 15.55
C TYR A 425 -4.87 0.98 15.09
N LEU A 426 -3.74 0.28 15.21
CA LEU A 426 -2.43 0.80 14.85
C LEU A 426 -1.78 -0.08 13.76
N TRP A 427 -1.40 0.55 12.65
CA TRP A 427 -0.43 -0.02 11.73
C TRP A 427 0.94 0.59 12.04
N VAL A 428 1.88 -0.25 12.43
CA VAL A 428 3.23 0.17 12.83
C VAL A 428 4.24 -0.50 11.92
N ASP A 429 5.02 0.27 11.16
CA ASP A 429 6.04 -0.29 10.27
C ASP A 429 7.46 0.06 10.70
N PHE A 430 8.32 -0.95 10.58
CA PHE A 430 9.72 -0.91 10.89
C PHE A 430 10.53 -1.31 9.67
N VAL A 431 11.56 -0.55 9.35
CA VAL A 431 12.46 -0.79 8.22
C VAL A 431 13.90 -1.09 8.66
N ASP A 432 14.10 -1.29 9.95
CA ASP A 432 15.41 -1.58 10.56
C ASP A 432 16.10 -2.79 9.93
N LEU A 433 15.34 -3.75 9.43
CA LEU A 433 15.84 -5.00 8.83
C LEU A 433 15.98 -4.93 7.29
N HIS A 434 15.45 -3.88 6.65
CA HIS A 434 15.35 -3.80 5.19
C HIS A 434 16.71 -3.52 4.52
N ASP A 435 17.35 -2.41 4.81
CA ASP A 435 18.58 -2.00 4.14
C ASP A 435 19.79 -2.11 5.03
N ILE A 436 20.32 -3.33 5.10
CA ILE A 436 21.53 -3.62 5.88
C ILE A 436 22.81 -3.22 5.14
N SER A 437 22.72 -3.00 3.83
CA SER A 437 23.88 -2.79 2.96
C SER A 437 24.28 -1.33 2.74
N GLY A 438 23.40 -0.39 2.96
CA GLY A 438 23.56 1.00 2.52
C GLY A 438 23.79 2.03 3.61
N GLY A 439 23.51 3.30 3.29
CA GLY A 439 23.68 4.46 4.18
C GLY A 439 22.72 4.55 5.35
N PHE A 440 22.17 3.45 5.80
CA PHE A 440 21.24 3.34 6.90
C PHE A 440 21.92 3.68 8.23
N MET A 441 21.28 4.48 9.07
CA MET A 441 21.83 4.86 10.37
C MET A 441 21.55 3.78 11.42
N ARG A 442 22.48 2.87 11.58
CA ARG A 442 22.43 1.84 12.63
C ARG A 442 22.69 2.42 14.00
N SER A 443 22.13 1.77 15.02
CA SER A 443 22.45 2.11 16.41
C SER A 443 23.94 1.94 16.68
N ILE A 444 24.46 2.67 17.66
CA ILE A 444 25.84 2.53 18.10
C ILE A 444 26.10 1.11 18.65
N GLY A 445 25.08 0.48 19.23
CA GLY A 445 25.14 -0.89 19.73
C GLY A 445 25.42 -1.90 18.61
N VAL A 446 24.68 -1.82 17.52
CA VAL A 446 24.90 -2.65 16.33
C VAL A 446 26.25 -2.36 15.71
N GLN A 447 26.62 -1.07 15.56
CA GLN A 447 27.90 -0.71 14.97
C GLN A 447 29.11 -1.19 15.79
N ALA A 448 28.99 -1.22 17.12
CA ALA A 448 30.04 -1.73 18.00
C ALA A 448 30.27 -3.25 17.87
N GLN A 449 29.24 -3.99 17.41
CA GLN A 449 29.33 -5.44 17.18
C GLN A 449 29.75 -5.80 15.75
N MET A 450 29.93 -4.81 14.86
CA MET A 450 30.27 -5.04 13.45
C MET A 450 31.80 -5.08 13.24
N PRO A 451 32.39 -6.26 12.94
CA PRO A 451 33.76 -6.35 12.47
C PRO A 451 34.02 -5.54 11.21
N LEU A 452 35.26 -5.16 10.94
CA LEU A 452 35.59 -4.37 9.75
C LEU A 452 35.25 -5.09 8.46
N GLU A 453 35.38 -6.39 8.43
CA GLU A 453 35.05 -7.25 7.28
C GLU A 453 33.59 -7.16 6.88
N CYS A 454 32.68 -7.01 7.86
CA CYS A 454 31.26 -6.87 7.61
C CYS A 454 30.87 -5.48 7.06
N ARG A 455 31.79 -4.52 7.07
CA ARG A 455 31.57 -3.16 6.55
C ARG A 455 31.97 -3.00 5.08
N MET A 456 32.50 -4.04 4.47
CA MET A 456 32.86 -4.07 3.07
C MET A 456 31.69 -4.69 2.27
N PHE A 457 31.06 -3.90 1.45
CA PHE A 457 29.95 -4.34 0.59
C PHE A 457 30.36 -4.33 -0.86
N ASP A 458 29.89 -5.32 -1.62
CA ASP A 458 30.00 -5.30 -3.08
C ASP A 458 29.16 -4.17 -3.63
N ASN A 459 29.78 -3.29 -4.41
CA ASN A 459 29.15 -2.12 -5.02
C ASN A 459 28.25 -2.44 -6.22
N ASP A 460 28.13 -3.72 -6.61
CA ASP A 460 27.42 -4.15 -7.81
C ASP A 460 25.89 -4.34 -7.64
N VAL A 461 25.38 -4.11 -6.43
CA VAL A 461 23.97 -4.37 -6.15
C VAL A 461 23.11 -3.16 -6.45
N LYS A 462 22.28 -3.28 -7.46
CA LYS A 462 21.39 -2.21 -7.93
C LYS A 462 20.13 -2.00 -7.07
N THR A 463 19.65 -3.07 -6.41
CA THR A 463 18.45 -3.02 -5.55
C THR A 463 18.56 -4.05 -4.42
N THR A 464 17.93 -3.78 -3.27
CA THR A 464 17.89 -4.70 -2.11
C THR A 464 17.26 -6.04 -2.45
N VAL A 465 16.22 -6.05 -3.29
CA VAL A 465 15.51 -7.27 -3.72
C VAL A 465 16.34 -8.21 -4.60
N LYS A 466 17.42 -7.71 -5.23
CA LYS A 466 18.29 -8.48 -6.12
C LYS A 466 19.68 -8.77 -5.53
N GLN A 467 19.86 -8.53 -4.24
CA GLN A 467 21.10 -8.88 -3.54
C GLN A 467 21.33 -10.39 -3.54
N THR A 468 22.59 -10.77 -3.63
CA THR A 468 23.01 -12.17 -3.53
C THR A 468 23.30 -12.54 -2.09
N TYR A 469 23.34 -13.86 -1.79
CA TYR A 469 23.69 -14.38 -0.48
C TYR A 469 24.99 -13.78 0.07
N SER A 470 24.99 -13.40 1.35
CA SER A 470 26.14 -12.80 2.02
C SER A 470 26.17 -13.12 3.52
N GLU A 471 27.18 -13.88 3.95
CA GLU A 471 27.41 -14.18 5.38
C GLU A 471 27.64 -12.90 6.21
N ASN A 472 28.32 -11.91 5.63
CA ASN A 472 28.56 -10.64 6.32
C ASN A 472 27.25 -9.87 6.57
N ARG A 473 26.36 -9.82 5.59
CA ARG A 473 25.05 -9.21 5.74
C ARG A 473 24.16 -9.99 6.69
N LYS A 474 24.20 -11.32 6.63
CA LYS A 474 23.50 -12.20 7.58
C LYS A 474 23.94 -11.92 9.03
N TYR A 475 25.25 -11.77 9.26
CA TYR A 475 25.77 -11.40 10.58
C TYR A 475 25.23 -10.04 11.07
N ILE A 476 25.24 -9.02 10.20
CA ILE A 476 24.71 -7.70 10.55
C ILE A 476 23.21 -7.79 10.85
N PHE A 477 22.47 -8.53 10.02
CA PHE A 477 21.04 -8.76 10.21
C PHE A 477 20.71 -9.35 11.59
N GLU A 478 21.52 -10.28 12.07
CA GLU A 478 21.39 -10.84 13.42
C GLU A 478 21.59 -9.79 14.52
N GLN A 479 22.50 -8.86 14.34
CA GLN A 479 22.70 -7.78 15.31
C GLN A 479 21.53 -6.78 15.27
N GLU A 480 21.00 -6.46 14.08
CA GLU A 480 19.81 -5.64 13.93
C GLU A 480 18.57 -6.32 14.54
N LEU A 481 18.40 -7.64 14.39
CA LEU A 481 17.31 -8.38 15.04
C LEU A 481 17.35 -8.24 16.56
N ARG A 482 18.53 -8.32 17.17
CA ARG A 482 18.69 -8.16 18.64
C ARG A 482 18.36 -6.75 19.11
N GLU A 483 18.78 -5.75 18.34
CA GLU A 483 18.48 -4.35 18.65
C GLU A 483 16.99 -4.06 18.45
N PHE A 484 16.42 -4.58 17.38
CA PHE A 484 14.98 -4.48 17.11
C PHE A 484 14.15 -5.14 18.21
N ASP A 485 14.51 -6.35 18.65
CA ASP A 485 13.86 -7.05 19.74
C ASP A 485 13.91 -6.27 21.06
N PHE A 486 15.06 -5.66 21.38
CA PHE A 486 15.22 -4.81 22.55
C PHE A 486 14.21 -3.64 22.56
N HIS A 487 13.98 -3.02 21.41
CA HIS A 487 13.00 -1.93 21.30
C HIS A 487 11.56 -2.45 21.32
N LEU A 488 11.28 -3.58 20.69
CA LEU A 488 9.97 -4.25 20.79
C LEU A 488 9.64 -4.65 22.22
N GLY A 489 10.63 -5.10 23.01
CA GLY A 489 10.45 -5.42 24.43
C GLY A 489 9.90 -4.24 25.23
N ARG A 490 10.29 -3.01 24.92
CA ARG A 490 9.72 -1.79 25.54
C ARG A 490 8.24 -1.61 25.18
N LEU A 491 7.87 -1.87 23.92
CA LEU A 491 6.49 -1.80 23.47
C LEU A 491 5.65 -2.90 24.12
N PHE A 492 6.14 -4.13 24.11
CA PHE A 492 5.45 -5.29 24.68
C PHE A 492 5.24 -5.11 26.20
N LYS A 493 6.26 -4.62 26.90
CA LYS A 493 6.12 -4.31 28.33
C LYS A 493 5.04 -3.25 28.58
N TYR A 494 4.98 -2.19 27.77
CA TYR A 494 3.92 -1.18 27.88
C TYR A 494 2.53 -1.79 27.62
N ILE A 495 2.39 -2.67 26.61
CA ILE A 495 1.13 -3.35 26.31
C ILE A 495 0.71 -4.22 27.51
N GLU A 496 1.61 -5.05 28.04
CA GLU A 496 1.32 -5.95 29.17
C GLU A 496 0.98 -5.20 30.46
N ASP A 497 1.56 -4.04 30.69
CA ASP A 497 1.26 -3.21 31.86
C ASP A 497 -0.10 -2.49 31.80
N ASN A 498 -0.68 -2.32 30.60
CA ASN A 498 -1.88 -1.49 30.40
C ASN A 498 -3.08 -2.24 29.82
N TYR A 499 -2.90 -3.44 29.27
CA TYR A 499 -3.96 -4.21 28.63
C TYR A 499 -3.89 -5.70 29.04
N SER A 500 -5.06 -6.31 29.18
CA SER A 500 -5.18 -7.77 29.31
C SER A 500 -5.18 -8.46 27.94
N ASP A 501 -4.93 -9.77 27.91
CA ASP A 501 -4.94 -10.55 26.65
C ASP A 501 -6.32 -10.52 25.94
N ASP A 502 -7.40 -10.34 26.70
CA ASP A 502 -8.75 -10.25 26.12
C ASP A 502 -9.02 -8.90 25.44
N GLU A 503 -8.26 -7.86 25.77
CA GLU A 503 -8.41 -6.52 25.24
C GLU A 503 -7.54 -6.27 23.99
N ILE A 504 -6.64 -7.18 23.64
CA ILE A 504 -5.67 -6.96 22.55
C ILE A 504 -5.82 -7.94 21.40
N VAL A 505 -5.37 -7.52 20.21
CA VAL A 505 -4.93 -8.36 19.09
C VAL A 505 -3.65 -7.74 18.53
N ILE A 506 -2.53 -8.39 18.76
CA ILE A 506 -1.22 -7.89 18.33
C ILE A 506 -0.62 -8.90 17.35
N SER A 507 -0.30 -8.47 16.15
CA SER A 507 0.41 -9.28 15.15
C SER A 507 1.80 -8.74 14.87
N LEU A 508 2.76 -9.63 14.62
CA LEU A 508 4.08 -9.33 14.09
C LEU A 508 4.28 -10.14 12.81
N PHE A 509 4.60 -9.47 11.71
CA PHE A 509 4.77 -10.09 10.40
C PHE A 509 5.74 -9.33 9.51
N SER A 510 6.08 -9.92 8.36
CA SER A 510 6.88 -9.28 7.32
C SER A 510 6.18 -9.35 5.96
N ASP A 511 6.60 -8.48 5.07
CA ASP A 511 6.17 -8.42 3.67
C ASP A 511 6.90 -9.42 2.76
N HIS A 512 8.19 -9.64 2.97
CA HIS A 512 9.05 -10.63 2.30
C HIS A 512 10.32 -10.87 3.11
N GLY A 513 11.09 -11.89 2.73
CA GLY A 513 12.41 -12.12 3.31
C GLY A 513 13.52 -11.36 2.55
N ALA A 514 14.59 -11.05 3.25
CA ALA A 514 15.77 -10.38 2.69
C ALA A 514 16.48 -11.25 1.64
N ALA A 515 16.76 -10.70 0.45
CA ALA A 515 17.36 -11.44 -0.65
C ALA A 515 18.76 -12.00 -0.34
N PHE A 516 19.58 -11.26 0.41
CA PHE A 516 20.93 -11.70 0.81
C PHE A 516 20.95 -12.89 1.79
N MET A 517 19.80 -13.32 2.27
CA MET A 517 19.62 -14.51 3.11
C MET A 517 19.32 -15.77 2.29
N ILE A 518 19.11 -15.64 0.99
CA ILE A 518 18.68 -16.72 0.10
C ILE A 518 19.89 -17.28 -0.63
N ASP A 519 20.02 -18.61 -0.65
CA ASP A 519 21.13 -19.29 -1.30
C ASP A 519 21.14 -19.01 -2.81
N ASN A 520 22.35 -18.89 -3.37
CA ASN A 520 22.50 -18.63 -4.81
C ASN A 520 21.94 -19.78 -5.64
N GLY A 521 21.11 -19.46 -6.61
CA GLY A 521 20.48 -20.45 -7.49
C GLY A 521 19.04 -20.79 -7.13
N GLU A 522 18.55 -20.38 -5.96
CA GLU A 522 17.15 -20.51 -5.59
C GLU A 522 16.24 -19.67 -6.49
N PRO A 523 15.00 -20.11 -6.70
CA PRO A 523 14.00 -19.32 -7.42
C PRO A 523 13.78 -17.94 -6.78
N PHE A 524 13.48 -16.95 -7.60
CA PHE A 524 13.29 -15.57 -7.14
C PHE A 524 12.18 -15.44 -6.10
N VAL A 525 11.09 -16.21 -6.26
CA VAL A 525 9.99 -16.36 -5.29
C VAL A 525 10.10 -17.70 -4.55
N SER A 526 11.31 -18.06 -4.07
CA SER A 526 11.53 -19.28 -3.34
C SER A 526 10.82 -19.30 -2.00
N TRP A 527 10.49 -20.48 -1.49
CA TRP A 527 9.86 -20.60 -0.18
C TRP A 527 10.73 -20.01 0.94
N GLN A 528 12.04 -20.11 0.82
CA GLN A 528 12.98 -19.52 1.78
C GLN A 528 12.87 -18.01 1.88
N ARG A 529 12.43 -17.34 0.82
CA ARG A 529 12.20 -15.91 0.77
C ARG A 529 10.75 -15.54 1.13
N MET A 530 9.80 -16.34 0.64
CA MET A 530 8.38 -16.01 0.74
C MET A 530 7.74 -16.48 2.05
N ASN A 531 8.33 -17.47 2.74
CA ASN A 531 7.92 -17.85 4.09
C ASN A 531 8.43 -16.79 5.09
N VAL A 532 7.48 -15.99 5.58
CA VAL A 532 7.76 -14.86 6.48
C VAL A 532 7.15 -15.11 7.87
N PRO A 533 7.68 -14.47 8.93
CA PRO A 533 7.09 -14.62 10.24
C PRO A 533 5.67 -14.11 10.27
N MET A 534 4.81 -14.82 10.98
CA MET A 534 3.46 -14.39 11.35
C MET A 534 3.15 -14.91 12.75
N MET A 535 3.07 -13.99 13.70
CA MET A 535 2.80 -14.27 15.11
C MET A 535 1.64 -13.40 15.55
N ILE A 536 0.68 -13.96 16.30
CA ILE A 536 -0.47 -13.20 16.78
C ILE A 536 -0.73 -13.53 18.25
N ARG A 537 -0.82 -12.51 19.10
CA ARG A 537 -1.29 -12.58 20.49
C ARG A 537 -2.68 -11.96 20.62
N GLY A 538 -3.47 -12.43 21.59
CA GLY A 538 -4.84 -11.96 21.78
C GLY A 538 -5.89 -12.78 21.01
N THR A 539 -5.59 -14.03 20.75
CA THR A 539 -6.33 -15.00 19.91
C THR A 539 -7.46 -15.72 20.64
N GLY A 540 -7.92 -15.23 21.82
CA GLY A 540 -8.99 -15.88 22.58
C GLY A 540 -8.58 -17.22 23.18
N GLY A 541 -7.27 -17.44 23.45
CA GLY A 541 -6.75 -18.65 24.08
C GLY A 541 -6.13 -19.67 23.11
N ILE A 542 -6.18 -19.45 21.79
CA ILE A 542 -5.45 -20.25 20.79
C ILE A 542 -3.96 -19.96 20.92
N ARG A 543 -3.12 -20.99 21.07
CA ARG A 543 -1.68 -20.86 21.32
C ARG A 543 -0.88 -21.94 20.63
N GLY A 544 0.42 -21.65 20.46
CA GLY A 544 1.40 -22.59 19.91
C GLY A 544 1.67 -22.38 18.44
N VAL A 545 2.14 -23.41 17.77
CA VAL A 545 2.51 -23.37 16.35
C VAL A 545 1.37 -23.94 15.52
N CYS A 546 0.98 -23.20 14.47
CA CYS A 546 0.01 -23.63 13.47
C CYS A 546 0.74 -23.96 12.17
N ASP A 547 0.46 -25.14 11.62
CA ASP A 547 1.04 -25.65 10.39
C ASP A 547 0.13 -25.49 9.16
N GLU A 548 -1.05 -24.86 9.32
CA GLU A 548 -1.91 -24.52 8.18
C GLU A 548 -1.18 -23.60 7.20
N VAL A 549 -1.40 -23.82 5.91
CA VAL A 549 -0.92 -22.89 4.88
C VAL A 549 -1.77 -21.65 4.89
N VAL A 550 -1.12 -20.50 5.07
CA VAL A 550 -1.74 -19.18 5.15
C VAL A 550 -0.94 -18.21 4.27
N GLU A 551 -1.60 -17.23 3.69
CA GLU A 551 -0.93 -16.22 2.87
C GLU A 551 -1.31 -14.79 3.25
N SER A 552 -0.55 -13.83 2.74
CA SER A 552 -0.76 -12.41 3.05
C SER A 552 -2.16 -11.89 2.69
N ALA A 553 -2.84 -12.49 1.68
CA ALA A 553 -4.21 -12.14 1.34
C ALA A 553 -5.23 -12.49 2.46
N ASP A 554 -4.90 -13.43 3.33
CA ASP A 554 -5.76 -13.85 4.44
C ASP A 554 -5.74 -12.87 5.62
N TYR A 555 -4.72 -12.02 5.68
CA TYR A 555 -4.39 -11.22 6.86
C TYR A 555 -5.52 -10.28 7.31
N ALA A 556 -6.12 -9.52 6.39
CA ALA A 556 -7.21 -8.59 6.73
C ALA A 556 -8.40 -9.33 7.36
N ALA A 557 -8.77 -10.49 6.80
CA ALA A 557 -9.82 -11.34 7.33
C ALA A 557 -9.46 -11.90 8.73
N MET A 558 -8.19 -12.29 8.95
CA MET A 558 -7.70 -12.77 10.24
C MET A 558 -7.82 -11.70 11.32
N MET A 559 -7.33 -10.48 11.05
CA MET A 559 -7.37 -9.37 12.01
C MET A 559 -8.81 -8.94 12.34
N CYS A 560 -9.68 -8.86 11.33
CA CYS A 560 -11.10 -8.58 11.51
C CYS A 560 -11.79 -9.66 12.36
N ALA A 561 -11.56 -10.94 12.05
CA ALA A 561 -12.17 -12.05 12.80
C ALA A 561 -11.76 -12.03 14.29
N LEU A 562 -10.46 -11.83 14.59
CA LEU A 562 -9.95 -11.74 15.95
C LEU A 562 -10.46 -10.51 16.72
N ALA A 563 -10.73 -9.42 16.02
CA ALA A 563 -11.33 -8.22 16.58
C ALA A 563 -12.87 -8.30 16.70
N GLY A 564 -13.50 -9.36 16.17
CA GLY A 564 -14.97 -9.50 16.14
C GLY A 564 -15.65 -8.62 15.08
N ILE A 565 -14.91 -8.19 14.07
CA ILE A 565 -15.39 -7.35 12.96
C ILE A 565 -15.74 -8.26 11.77
N LYS A 566 -16.88 -7.98 11.13
CA LYS A 566 -17.28 -8.72 9.94
C LYS A 566 -16.45 -8.32 8.74
N TYR A 567 -15.73 -9.26 8.16
CA TYR A 567 -14.99 -9.07 6.93
C TYR A 567 -15.86 -9.37 5.69
N ASP A 568 -15.73 -8.56 4.64
CA ASP A 568 -16.37 -8.80 3.34
C ASP A 568 -15.41 -9.56 2.40
N TYR A 569 -15.74 -10.78 2.09
CA TYR A 569 -14.94 -11.65 1.20
C TYR A 569 -15.21 -11.40 -0.29
N THR A 570 -16.14 -10.51 -0.64
CA THR A 570 -16.53 -10.28 -2.04
C THR A 570 -15.35 -9.72 -2.84
N GLY A 571 -14.98 -10.43 -3.92
CA GLY A 571 -13.89 -10.00 -4.80
C GLY A 571 -12.48 -10.15 -4.24
N THR A 572 -12.32 -10.73 -3.04
CA THR A 572 -11.02 -10.98 -2.41
C THR A 572 -10.54 -12.41 -2.65
N ASP A 573 -9.24 -12.65 -2.41
CA ASP A 573 -8.62 -13.98 -2.39
C ASP A 573 -8.48 -14.52 -0.96
N ALA A 574 -8.95 -13.77 0.02
CA ALA A 574 -8.83 -14.07 1.43
C ALA A 574 -9.56 -15.37 1.83
N ASN A 575 -8.93 -16.13 2.71
CA ASN A 575 -9.49 -17.30 3.35
C ASN A 575 -9.17 -17.24 4.85
N LEU A 576 -10.17 -17.34 5.71
CA LEU A 576 -9.90 -17.42 7.14
C LEU A 576 -9.34 -18.81 7.49
N PRO A 577 -8.16 -18.92 8.14
CA PRO A 577 -7.62 -20.20 8.58
C PRO A 577 -8.55 -20.93 9.53
N LYS A 578 -8.58 -22.27 9.48
CA LYS A 578 -9.44 -23.07 10.36
C LYS A 578 -9.16 -22.84 11.82
N VAL A 579 -7.89 -22.68 12.17
CA VAL A 579 -7.49 -22.41 13.56
C VAL A 579 -8.12 -21.11 14.10
N LEU A 580 -8.47 -20.17 13.25
CA LEU A 580 -9.17 -18.93 13.59
C LEU A 580 -10.68 -18.96 13.33
N GLY A 581 -11.24 -20.15 13.08
CA GLY A 581 -12.69 -20.34 12.86
C GLY A 581 -13.13 -20.41 11.40
N GLY A 582 -12.20 -20.45 10.45
CA GLY A 582 -12.49 -20.66 9.04
C GLY A 582 -13.01 -22.07 8.74
N THR A 583 -13.60 -22.27 7.57
CA THR A 583 -14.22 -23.52 7.16
C THR A 583 -13.36 -24.37 6.25
N ARG A 584 -12.36 -23.77 5.59
CA ARG A 584 -11.53 -24.41 4.58
C ARG A 584 -10.05 -24.15 4.88
N GLU A 585 -9.24 -25.18 4.79
CA GLU A 585 -7.79 -25.08 4.76
C GLU A 585 -7.31 -24.79 3.33
N ARG A 586 -6.32 -23.94 3.22
CA ARG A 586 -5.70 -23.59 1.94
C ARG A 586 -4.75 -24.72 1.52
N GLU A 587 -4.84 -25.17 0.26
CA GLU A 587 -3.93 -26.18 -0.29
C GLU A 587 -2.53 -25.61 -0.54
N TYR A 588 -2.47 -24.34 -0.96
CA TYR A 588 -1.25 -23.61 -1.26
C TYR A 588 -1.45 -22.11 -1.06
N ALA A 589 -0.36 -21.42 -0.83
CA ALA A 589 -0.25 -19.96 -0.88
C ALA A 589 0.36 -19.53 -2.21
N LEU A 590 -0.04 -18.39 -2.75
CA LEU A 590 0.46 -17.83 -4.00
C LEU A 590 1.47 -16.72 -3.75
N SER A 591 2.65 -16.84 -4.37
CA SER A 591 3.66 -15.78 -4.42
C SER A 591 3.99 -15.43 -5.88
N GLN A 592 4.11 -14.13 -6.19
CA GLN A 592 4.32 -13.66 -7.55
C GLN A 592 5.34 -12.52 -7.61
N SER A 593 6.14 -12.50 -8.68
CA SER A 593 6.94 -11.35 -9.09
C SER A 593 6.47 -10.87 -10.44
N LEU A 594 5.89 -9.67 -10.44
CA LEU A 594 5.33 -8.98 -11.60
C LEU A 594 6.05 -7.65 -11.81
N PHE A 595 7.26 -7.67 -12.32
CA PHE A 595 8.04 -6.46 -12.56
C PHE A 595 8.35 -6.31 -14.05
N VAL A 596 7.96 -5.17 -14.66
CA VAL A 596 8.22 -4.90 -16.08
C VAL A 596 9.72 -4.88 -16.36
N GLY A 597 10.15 -5.68 -17.32
CA GLY A 597 11.56 -5.85 -17.66
C GLY A 597 12.25 -7.04 -16.99
N ASP A 598 11.65 -7.64 -15.95
CA ASP A 598 12.11 -8.88 -15.32
C ASP A 598 11.28 -10.08 -15.78
N LEU A 599 11.79 -11.30 -15.59
CA LEU A 599 11.04 -12.51 -15.89
C LEU A 599 9.90 -12.65 -14.87
N TYR A 600 8.68 -12.93 -15.35
CA TYR A 600 7.61 -13.31 -14.46
C TYR A 600 8.00 -14.58 -13.69
N SER A 601 7.87 -14.54 -12.40
CA SER A 601 8.07 -15.69 -11.51
C SER A 601 6.82 -15.85 -10.66
N GLY A 602 6.28 -17.07 -10.61
CA GLY A 602 5.14 -17.42 -9.77
C GLY A 602 5.43 -18.71 -9.01
N ALA A 603 4.95 -18.80 -7.78
CA ALA A 603 5.07 -20.00 -6.98
C ALA A 603 3.77 -20.32 -6.23
N LEU A 604 3.50 -21.61 -6.06
CA LEU A 604 2.47 -22.11 -5.16
C LEU A 604 3.15 -22.91 -4.06
N HIS A 605 3.08 -22.41 -2.82
CA HIS A 605 3.72 -22.99 -1.65
C HIS A 605 2.70 -23.80 -0.85
N GLY A 606 2.82 -25.11 -0.89
CA GLY A 606 2.06 -26.02 -0.05
C GLY A 606 2.78 -26.33 1.26
N ARG A 607 2.25 -27.31 2.01
CA ARG A 607 2.82 -27.76 3.28
C ARG A 607 4.12 -28.58 3.10
N ASP A 608 4.19 -29.35 2.00
CA ASP A 608 5.26 -30.32 1.70
C ASP A 608 5.77 -30.22 0.26
N PHE A 609 5.41 -29.16 -0.44
CA PHE A 609 5.81 -28.95 -1.82
C PHE A 609 5.81 -27.48 -2.18
N HIS A 610 6.62 -27.14 -3.20
CA HIS A 610 6.67 -25.84 -3.83
C HIS A 610 6.64 -26.01 -5.34
N TYR A 611 5.59 -25.50 -5.97
CA TYR A 611 5.52 -25.41 -7.43
C TYR A 611 6.10 -24.06 -7.87
N TYR A 612 7.01 -24.09 -8.83
CA TYR A 612 7.64 -22.91 -9.39
C TYR A 612 7.36 -22.77 -10.89
N PHE A 613 7.12 -21.55 -11.32
CA PHE A 613 6.90 -21.20 -12.73
C PHE A 613 7.70 -19.96 -13.07
N LYS A 614 8.36 -19.96 -14.25
CA LYS A 614 9.16 -18.84 -14.72
C LYS A 614 8.94 -18.63 -16.21
N SER A 615 8.64 -17.38 -16.62
CA SER A 615 8.55 -17.03 -18.03
C SER A 615 9.93 -17.04 -18.70
N ALA A 616 9.98 -17.35 -20.01
CA ALA A 616 11.22 -17.30 -20.78
C ALA A 616 11.57 -15.88 -21.26
N LYS A 617 10.61 -14.96 -21.19
CA LYS A 617 10.78 -13.57 -21.60
C LYS A 617 10.36 -12.63 -20.48
N PRO A 618 10.98 -11.44 -20.41
CA PRO A 618 10.60 -10.42 -19.46
C PRO A 618 9.12 -10.02 -19.58
N VAL A 619 8.53 -9.65 -18.45
CA VAL A 619 7.21 -9.00 -18.38
C VAL A 619 7.28 -7.74 -19.25
N GLN A 620 6.37 -7.64 -20.18
CA GLN A 620 6.30 -6.55 -21.14
C GLN A 620 5.58 -5.33 -20.52
N PRO A 621 5.65 -4.16 -21.14
CA PRO A 621 4.78 -3.05 -20.80
C PRO A 621 3.33 -3.51 -20.69
N GLU A 622 2.52 -2.83 -19.88
CA GLU A 622 1.14 -3.23 -19.53
C GLU A 622 1.08 -4.55 -18.75
N PHE A 623 2.19 -4.96 -18.11
CA PHE A 623 2.32 -6.22 -17.34
C PHE A 623 1.96 -7.48 -18.13
N ARG A 624 2.13 -7.44 -19.48
CA ARG A 624 1.88 -8.61 -20.33
C ARG A 624 2.93 -9.69 -20.15
N ILE A 625 2.48 -10.92 -19.95
CA ILE A 625 3.32 -12.09 -19.68
C ILE A 625 3.29 -13.03 -20.90
N ASP A 626 4.45 -13.28 -21.50
CA ASP A 626 4.62 -14.32 -22.54
C ASP A 626 4.93 -15.67 -21.88
N ILE A 627 3.97 -16.55 -21.87
CA ILE A 627 4.10 -17.90 -21.29
C ILE A 627 4.66 -18.94 -22.27
N SER A 628 5.01 -18.53 -23.52
CA SER A 628 5.64 -19.43 -24.47
C SER A 628 7.04 -19.82 -23.98
N LYS A 629 7.34 -21.12 -23.95
CA LYS A 629 8.62 -21.66 -23.44
C LYS A 629 8.88 -21.36 -21.96
N ALA A 630 7.84 -21.11 -21.18
CA ALA A 630 7.97 -21.01 -19.73
C ALA A 630 8.38 -22.36 -19.13
N GLU A 631 9.20 -22.30 -18.09
CA GLU A 631 9.69 -23.46 -17.34
C GLU A 631 8.91 -23.59 -16.04
N ASP A 632 8.61 -24.82 -15.63
CA ASP A 632 7.96 -25.11 -14.36
C ASP A 632 8.34 -26.47 -13.80
N TYR A 633 8.35 -26.56 -12.46
CA TYR A 633 8.63 -27.80 -11.74
C TYR A 633 8.03 -27.76 -10.33
N ILE A 634 8.00 -28.94 -9.69
CA ILE A 634 7.67 -29.06 -8.25
C ILE A 634 8.93 -29.52 -7.53
N ALA A 635 9.20 -28.97 -6.34
CA ALA A 635 10.27 -29.39 -5.45
C ALA A 635 9.76 -29.51 -4.01
N ASP A 636 10.48 -30.26 -3.17
CA ASP A 636 10.30 -30.27 -1.73
C ASP A 636 11.09 -29.13 -1.05
N ASP A 637 11.02 -29.03 0.28
CA ASP A 637 11.74 -28.02 1.10
C ASP A 637 13.27 -28.11 0.98
N ARG A 638 13.81 -29.23 0.49
CA ARG A 638 15.26 -29.43 0.25
C ARG A 638 15.68 -29.06 -1.16
N GLY A 639 14.71 -28.69 -2.02
CA GLY A 639 14.92 -28.40 -3.43
C GLY A 639 15.00 -29.67 -4.30
N GLU A 640 14.68 -30.86 -3.76
CA GLU A 640 14.61 -32.08 -4.55
C GLU A 640 13.37 -32.07 -5.46
N ILE A 641 13.59 -32.32 -6.75
CA ILE A 641 12.48 -32.31 -7.73
C ILE A 641 11.53 -33.46 -7.46
N ILE A 642 10.25 -33.14 -7.39
CA ILE A 642 9.15 -34.09 -7.30
C ILE A 642 8.67 -34.42 -8.72
N ASP A 643 8.96 -35.64 -9.19
CA ASP A 643 8.58 -36.13 -10.51
C ASP A 643 7.11 -36.60 -10.52
N ASP A 644 6.19 -35.64 -10.67
CA ASP A 644 4.74 -35.85 -10.72
C ASP A 644 4.12 -34.89 -11.76
N ASP A 645 4.02 -35.36 -12.99
CA ASP A 645 3.52 -34.59 -14.12
C ASP A 645 2.05 -34.17 -13.96
N ASP A 646 1.19 -35.03 -13.41
CA ASP A 646 -0.22 -34.73 -13.23
C ASP A 646 -0.41 -33.59 -12.21
N ARG A 647 0.33 -33.68 -11.12
CA ARG A 647 0.35 -32.64 -10.08
C ARG A 647 0.95 -31.32 -10.60
N ARG A 648 2.03 -31.40 -11.38
CA ARG A 648 2.68 -30.26 -12.00
C ARG A 648 1.70 -29.54 -12.97
N LEU A 649 1.02 -30.26 -13.83
CA LEU A 649 0.03 -29.70 -14.76
C LEU A 649 -1.15 -29.05 -14.02
N LYS A 650 -1.66 -29.69 -12.96
CA LYS A 650 -2.71 -29.12 -12.10
C LYS A 650 -2.29 -27.76 -11.54
N TYR A 651 -1.08 -27.63 -11.00
CA TYR A 651 -0.61 -26.38 -10.42
C TYR A 651 -0.30 -25.33 -11.48
N ARG A 652 0.21 -25.75 -12.64
CA ARG A 652 0.38 -24.86 -13.80
C ARG A 652 -0.96 -24.23 -14.21
N GLU A 653 -2.01 -25.02 -14.33
CA GLU A 653 -3.35 -24.51 -14.66
C GLU A 653 -3.86 -23.54 -13.60
N ARG A 654 -3.63 -23.83 -12.32
CA ARG A 654 -4.02 -22.95 -11.22
C ARG A 654 -3.31 -21.60 -11.29
N LEU A 655 -1.99 -21.61 -11.42
CA LEU A 655 -1.21 -20.37 -11.54
C LEU A 655 -1.61 -19.56 -12.78
N LEU A 656 -1.73 -20.22 -13.93
CA LEU A 656 -2.13 -19.53 -15.17
C LEU A 656 -3.56 -18.98 -15.10
N SER A 657 -4.44 -19.59 -14.34
CA SER A 657 -5.78 -19.07 -14.08
C SER A 657 -5.75 -17.74 -13.33
N GLU A 658 -4.81 -17.57 -12.38
CA GLU A 658 -4.65 -16.31 -11.61
C GLU A 658 -4.18 -15.14 -12.47
N ILE A 659 -3.32 -15.41 -13.43
CA ILE A 659 -2.72 -14.38 -14.31
C ILE A 659 -3.29 -14.37 -15.72
N LYS A 660 -4.39 -15.08 -15.98
CA LYS A 660 -4.94 -15.27 -17.34
C LYS A 660 -5.20 -13.96 -18.09
N HIS A 661 -5.58 -12.92 -17.35
CA HIS A 661 -5.88 -11.58 -17.88
C HIS A 661 -4.61 -10.81 -18.29
N LEU A 662 -3.43 -11.22 -17.82
CA LEU A 662 -2.12 -10.64 -18.16
C LEU A 662 -1.37 -11.45 -19.23
N ILE A 663 -1.82 -12.66 -19.59
CA ILE A 663 -1.12 -13.53 -20.53
C ILE A 663 -1.22 -12.96 -21.94
N LYS A 664 -0.05 -12.72 -22.57
CA LYS A 664 0.06 -12.43 -23.99
C LYS A 664 0.13 -13.75 -24.77
N LYS A 665 -0.67 -13.87 -25.79
CA LYS A 665 -0.60 -15.00 -26.74
C LYS A 665 0.37 -14.74 -27.88
#